data_f138897cc63d7b972d965a46afd15027
#
_entry.id   f138897cc63d7b972d965a46afd15027
#
_cell.length_a   1.000
_cell.length_b   1.000
_cell.length_c   1.000
_cell.angle_alpha   90.00
_cell.angle_beta   90.00
_cell.angle_gamma   90.00
#
_symmetry.space_group_name_H-M   'P 1'
#
loop_
_entity.id
_entity.type
_entity.pdbx_description
1 polymer ?
#
loop_
_entity_poly.entity_id
_entity_poly.type
_entity_poly.pdbx_seq_one_letter_code
_entity_poly.pdbx_strand_id
1 'polypeptide(L)'
;MSTEYGADQIQILEGLEAVRKRPGMYIGSTSAKGLHHLVYEIVDNAVDEALAGYCNHIEVTINEDNSITVIDNGRGIPVGINHKAGLPAVEVVFTILHAGGKFGGGGYKVSGGLHGVGASVVNALSEWLEVTIHKDGKMYNQRYERGNVMYPLKVVGDTTHVGTCVTFLPDKEIFEETIFDYEVLRQRLREMAFLTKGLKIVLTDKRLEEPKVREFYAEGGIKEYVEYLNRHKDPLYENVMYFEGQKNDVFVEVALQHNNSYTESCYSFVNNITTPEGGTHLVGFKNALTKTFNDYARSQKFLKDNEVNLSGEDIREGLTAIISIKIGEPQFEGQTKQKLGNSEARGAVESVVSEQLKYFLEQNPAVAKVICEKAILAQRARDAARKARDLTRRKTALDGMSLPGKLADCSDKNPENCEIYIVEGDSAGGSAKTARSRATQAILPLRGKILNVEKSRLDKILANAEIRAMITAFGTGISEDFDISKLRYHKIIIMTDADVDGAHISTLLLTFFYRFMPELIKQGYVYLAQPPLYKIEKAKNIYYAYSDEELNNILTEIGRDGNNKIQRYKGLGEMDAEQLWDTTMDPEKRVLLKVVYDPKYENEQDYEKVLDNTFDTLMGDKVEPRREFIEANAKFVRNLDI
;
A
#
# COMPACT_ATOMS: atom_id res chain seq x y z
N MET A 1 2.44 33.37 35.70
CA MET A 1 3.22 32.53 36.60
C MET A 1 4.11 31.64 35.72
N SER A 2 5.43 31.89 35.77
CA SER A 2 6.39 31.01 35.08
C SER A 2 6.42 29.71 35.89
N THR A 3 5.94 28.63 35.34
CA THR A 3 6.15 27.28 35.86
C THR A 3 7.64 26.98 35.74
N GLU A 4 8.39 27.11 36.83
CA GLU A 4 9.79 26.72 36.90
C GLU A 4 9.88 25.21 36.59
N TYR A 5 10.64 24.84 35.55
CA TYR A 5 10.85 23.43 35.17
C TYR A 5 11.82 22.81 36.18
N GLY A 6 11.27 22.09 37.16
CA GLY A 6 12.01 21.45 38.25
C GLY A 6 12.08 19.93 38.14
N ALA A 7 12.92 19.28 38.92
CA ALA A 7 13.12 17.83 38.92
C ALA A 7 11.82 17.02 39.14
N ASP A 8 10.91 17.54 39.96
CA ASP A 8 9.61 16.90 40.26
C ASP A 8 8.64 16.88 39.08
N GLN A 9 8.91 17.58 37.98
CA GLN A 9 8.13 17.55 36.76
C GLN A 9 8.56 16.41 35.81
N ILE A 10 9.66 15.73 36.10
CA ILE A 10 10.12 14.55 35.36
C ILE A 10 9.28 13.36 35.85
N GLN A 11 8.31 12.94 35.00
CA GLN A 11 7.48 11.76 35.27
C GLN A 11 8.17 10.49 34.81
N ILE A 12 8.26 9.50 35.70
CA ILE A 12 8.72 8.15 35.39
C ILE A 12 7.46 7.32 35.12
N LEU A 13 7.36 6.74 33.92
CA LEU A 13 6.28 5.83 33.57
C LEU A 13 6.82 4.40 33.66
N GLU A 14 6.16 3.56 34.44
CA GLU A 14 6.55 2.18 34.65
C GLU A 14 5.54 1.20 34.03
N GLY A 15 6.05 0.05 33.55
CA GLY A 15 5.24 -1.06 33.07
C GLY A 15 4.25 -0.69 31.94
N LEU A 16 3.05 -1.23 32.00
CA LEU A 16 2.01 -1.08 30.95
C LEU A 16 1.37 0.32 30.93
N GLU A 17 1.52 1.12 31.98
CA GLU A 17 1.05 2.51 31.99
C GLU A 17 1.79 3.36 30.94
N ALA A 18 3.09 3.09 30.73
CA ALA A 18 3.89 3.74 29.69
C ALA A 18 3.32 3.47 28.28
N VAL A 19 2.85 2.24 28.02
CA VAL A 19 2.23 1.84 26.75
C VAL A 19 0.91 2.61 26.54
N ARG A 20 0.06 2.67 27.54
CA ARG A 20 -1.23 3.39 27.45
C ARG A 20 -1.07 4.89 27.25
N LYS A 21 -0.07 5.51 27.88
CA LYS A 21 0.22 6.96 27.74
C LYS A 21 0.88 7.31 26.39
N ARG A 22 1.65 6.40 25.80
CA ARG A 22 2.41 6.62 24.57
C ARG A 22 2.27 5.43 23.60
N PRO A 23 1.04 5.07 23.18
CA PRO A 23 0.81 3.89 22.34
C PRO A 23 1.55 3.95 21.01
N GLY A 24 1.68 5.14 20.41
CA GLY A 24 2.40 5.33 19.14
C GLY A 24 3.87 4.89 19.16
N MET A 25 4.53 4.82 20.33
CA MET A 25 5.89 4.29 20.45
C MET A 25 5.96 2.78 20.21
N TYR A 26 4.86 2.04 20.44
CA TYR A 26 4.80 0.58 20.36
C TYR A 26 4.08 0.07 19.13
N ILE A 27 3.00 0.76 18.69
CA ILE A 27 2.17 0.35 17.57
C ILE A 27 2.17 1.35 16.40
N GLY A 28 3.03 2.39 16.46
CA GLY A 28 3.20 3.39 15.40
C GLY A 28 2.12 4.48 15.37
N SER A 29 0.84 4.15 15.57
CA SER A 29 -0.28 5.12 15.61
C SER A 29 -1.47 4.56 16.38
N THR A 30 -2.46 5.40 16.70
CA THR A 30 -3.75 5.00 17.27
C THR A 30 -4.89 4.98 16.25
N SER A 31 -4.57 5.19 14.98
CA SER A 31 -5.49 5.06 13.85
C SER A 31 -5.81 3.60 13.51
N ALA A 32 -6.61 3.36 12.47
CA ALA A 32 -6.91 2.03 11.95
C ALA A 32 -5.66 1.15 11.74
N LYS A 33 -4.52 1.75 11.34
CA LYS A 33 -3.24 1.06 11.17
C LYS A 33 -2.75 0.43 12.47
N GLY A 34 -2.69 1.20 13.56
CA GLY A 34 -2.28 0.69 14.88
C GLY A 34 -3.29 -0.29 15.47
N LEU A 35 -4.58 -0.13 15.16
CA LEU A 35 -5.62 -1.08 15.55
C LEU A 35 -5.35 -2.48 15.00
N HIS A 36 -5.10 -2.60 13.68
CA HIS A 36 -4.82 -3.88 13.04
C HIS A 36 -3.48 -4.48 13.50
N HIS A 37 -2.53 -3.65 13.90
CA HIS A 37 -1.24 -4.11 14.44
C HIS A 37 -1.40 -4.98 15.70
N LEU A 38 -2.44 -4.73 16.52
CA LEU A 38 -2.73 -5.61 17.67
C LEU A 38 -2.99 -7.06 17.25
N VAL A 39 -3.72 -7.26 16.15
CA VAL A 39 -3.99 -8.61 15.61
C VAL A 39 -2.69 -9.25 15.16
N TYR A 40 -1.85 -8.48 14.45
CA TYR A 40 -0.58 -9.00 13.92
C TYR A 40 0.37 -9.44 15.03
N GLU A 41 0.47 -8.70 16.13
CA GLU A 41 1.33 -9.10 17.26
C GLU A 41 0.91 -10.44 17.88
N ILE A 42 -0.38 -10.75 17.95
CA ILE A 42 -0.85 -12.07 18.44
C ILE A 42 -0.67 -13.15 17.39
N VAL A 43 -0.97 -12.88 16.10
CA VAL A 43 -0.78 -13.85 15.02
C VAL A 43 0.69 -14.16 14.80
N ASP A 44 1.59 -13.15 14.87
CA ASP A 44 3.04 -13.35 14.74
C ASP A 44 3.59 -14.29 15.82
N ASN A 45 3.02 -14.28 17.04
CA ASN A 45 3.40 -15.25 18.07
C ASN A 45 3.03 -16.70 17.67
N ALA A 46 1.87 -16.90 17.02
CA ALA A 46 1.46 -18.21 16.51
C ALA A 46 2.30 -18.62 15.28
N VAL A 47 2.66 -17.66 14.41
CA VAL A 47 3.58 -17.89 13.27
C VAL A 47 4.98 -18.25 13.76
N ASP A 48 5.47 -17.66 14.85
CA ASP A 48 6.75 -18.05 15.46
C ASP A 48 6.74 -19.51 15.96
N GLU A 49 5.60 -20.01 16.48
CA GLU A 49 5.42 -21.44 16.77
C GLU A 49 5.48 -22.30 15.49
N ALA A 50 4.92 -21.79 14.37
CA ALA A 50 5.00 -22.47 13.09
C ALA A 50 6.43 -22.50 12.52
N LEU A 51 7.17 -21.40 12.62
CA LEU A 51 8.58 -21.33 12.24
C LEU A 51 9.47 -22.25 13.08
N ALA A 52 9.08 -22.45 14.34
CA ALA A 52 9.73 -23.42 15.23
C ALA A 52 9.30 -24.89 14.97
N GLY A 53 8.35 -25.12 14.06
CA GLY A 53 7.88 -26.44 13.66
C GLY A 53 6.80 -27.06 14.56
N TYR A 54 6.16 -26.29 15.44
CA TYR A 54 5.19 -26.77 16.41
C TYR A 54 3.74 -26.36 16.11
N CYS A 55 3.51 -25.48 15.14
CA CYS A 55 2.17 -25.03 14.73
C CYS A 55 1.98 -25.18 13.21
N ASN A 56 0.81 -25.65 12.79
CA ASN A 56 0.43 -25.77 11.39
C ASN A 56 -0.99 -25.26 11.10
N HIS A 57 -1.68 -24.75 12.12
CA HIS A 57 -3.04 -24.24 12.00
C HIS A 57 -3.28 -23.03 12.90
N ILE A 58 -3.75 -21.95 12.33
CA ILE A 58 -4.11 -20.71 13.03
C ILE A 58 -5.52 -20.30 12.61
N GLU A 59 -6.37 -19.95 13.57
CA GLU A 59 -7.70 -19.38 13.32
C GLU A 59 -7.75 -17.95 13.85
N VAL A 60 -8.23 -17.03 13.02
CA VAL A 60 -8.46 -15.63 13.38
C VAL A 60 -9.93 -15.33 13.17
N THR A 61 -10.62 -14.90 14.22
CA THR A 61 -12.05 -14.60 14.17
C THR A 61 -12.30 -13.15 14.59
N ILE A 62 -13.01 -12.39 13.75
CA ILE A 62 -13.63 -11.13 14.12
C ILE A 62 -15.01 -11.49 14.69
N ASN A 63 -15.20 -11.29 15.97
CA ASN A 63 -16.44 -11.63 16.66
C ASN A 63 -17.54 -10.57 16.41
N GLU A 64 -18.79 -10.87 16.79
CA GLU A 64 -19.95 -9.99 16.63
C GLU A 64 -19.79 -8.66 17.38
N ASP A 65 -19.16 -8.68 18.56
CA ASP A 65 -18.83 -7.51 19.38
C ASP A 65 -17.58 -6.76 18.91
N ASN A 66 -17.02 -7.18 17.76
CA ASN A 66 -15.78 -6.66 17.19
C ASN A 66 -14.53 -6.93 18.04
N SER A 67 -14.57 -7.90 18.96
CA SER A 67 -13.36 -8.48 19.55
C SER A 67 -12.67 -9.42 18.54
N ILE A 68 -11.38 -9.68 18.75
CA ILE A 68 -10.61 -10.63 17.94
C ILE A 68 -10.29 -11.85 18.77
N THR A 69 -10.49 -13.03 18.19
CA THR A 69 -10.00 -14.29 18.74
C THR A 69 -8.94 -14.87 17.80
N VAL A 70 -7.78 -15.21 18.34
CA VAL A 70 -6.69 -15.93 17.64
C VAL A 70 -6.46 -17.26 18.35
N ILE A 71 -6.52 -18.36 17.61
CA ILE A 71 -6.29 -19.71 18.10
C ILE A 71 -5.14 -20.31 17.31
N ASP A 72 -4.16 -20.88 17.99
CA ASP A 72 -3.10 -21.70 17.41
C ASP A 72 -3.08 -23.12 17.99
N ASN A 73 -2.50 -24.05 17.25
CA ASN A 73 -2.26 -25.41 17.71
C ASN A 73 -0.77 -25.66 18.06
N GLY A 74 -0.07 -24.62 18.51
CA GLY A 74 1.33 -24.69 18.95
C GLY A 74 1.49 -25.38 20.30
N ARG A 75 2.68 -25.21 20.93
CA ARG A 75 3.01 -25.84 22.23
C ARG A 75 2.21 -25.32 23.43
N GLY A 76 1.50 -24.21 23.26
CA GLY A 76 0.86 -23.47 24.36
C GLY A 76 1.88 -22.72 25.24
N ILE A 77 1.50 -21.50 25.65
CA ILE A 77 2.34 -20.68 26.56
C ILE A 77 2.61 -21.47 27.84
N PRO A 78 3.86 -21.46 28.38
CA PRO A 78 4.16 -22.12 29.66
C PRO A 78 3.28 -21.60 30.80
N VAL A 79 2.74 -22.50 31.60
CA VAL A 79 1.83 -22.19 32.74
C VAL A 79 2.53 -22.24 34.09
N GLY A 80 3.78 -22.75 34.14
CA GLY A 80 4.59 -22.82 35.37
C GLY A 80 5.04 -21.43 35.85
N ILE A 81 5.52 -21.42 37.10
CA ILE A 81 6.02 -20.18 37.73
C ILE A 81 7.40 -19.80 37.15
N ASN A 82 7.54 -18.56 36.68
CA ASN A 82 8.82 -17.99 36.34
C ASN A 82 9.56 -17.61 37.64
N HIS A 83 10.66 -18.28 37.93
CA HIS A 83 11.41 -18.10 39.19
C HIS A 83 11.96 -16.69 39.42
N LYS A 84 12.24 -15.91 38.35
CA LYS A 84 12.72 -14.54 38.47
C LYS A 84 11.62 -13.55 38.83
N ALA A 85 10.44 -13.74 38.23
CA ALA A 85 9.29 -12.84 38.44
C ALA A 85 8.39 -13.29 39.62
N GLY A 86 8.46 -14.57 40.03
CA GLY A 86 7.56 -15.15 41.03
C GLY A 86 6.12 -15.29 40.57
N LEU A 87 5.85 -15.14 39.25
CA LEU A 87 4.54 -15.14 38.61
C LEU A 87 4.42 -16.29 37.61
N PRO A 88 3.21 -16.74 37.27
CA PRO A 88 3.01 -17.65 36.14
C PRO A 88 3.63 -17.07 34.84
N ALA A 89 4.26 -17.92 34.03
CA ALA A 89 4.95 -17.45 32.83
C ALA A 89 3.99 -16.75 31.85
N VAL A 90 2.73 -17.16 31.76
CA VAL A 90 1.69 -16.48 30.97
C VAL A 90 1.46 -15.07 31.46
N GLU A 91 1.38 -14.86 32.77
CA GLU A 91 1.21 -13.53 33.36
C GLU A 91 2.42 -12.62 33.07
N VAL A 92 3.63 -13.18 33.15
CA VAL A 92 4.87 -12.46 32.76
C VAL A 92 4.80 -11.99 31.30
N VAL A 93 4.36 -12.84 30.36
CA VAL A 93 4.25 -12.53 28.94
C VAL A 93 3.25 -11.40 28.67
N PHE A 94 2.14 -11.35 29.39
CA PHE A 94 1.08 -10.36 29.16
C PHE A 94 1.19 -9.09 30.01
N THR A 95 2.01 -9.06 31.07
CA THR A 95 2.07 -7.90 31.98
C THR A 95 3.44 -7.25 32.10
N ILE A 96 4.52 -7.91 31.70
CA ILE A 96 5.88 -7.38 31.83
C ILE A 96 6.46 -7.08 30.45
N LEU A 97 6.88 -5.84 30.23
CA LEU A 97 7.59 -5.43 29.02
C LEU A 97 8.97 -6.07 28.97
N HIS A 98 9.45 -6.35 27.75
CA HIS A 98 10.76 -6.97 27.52
C HIS A 98 10.93 -8.33 28.20
N ALA A 99 9.83 -9.09 28.30
CA ALA A 99 9.80 -10.45 28.80
C ALA A 99 9.33 -11.42 27.71
N GLY A 100 9.99 -12.55 27.56
CA GLY A 100 9.60 -13.57 26.59
C GLY A 100 10.63 -14.68 26.44
N GLY A 101 10.21 -15.82 25.87
CA GLY A 101 11.04 -16.99 25.62
C GLY A 101 11.94 -16.89 24.38
N LYS A 102 11.98 -15.75 23.71
CA LYS A 102 12.69 -15.51 22.44
C LYS A 102 14.05 -14.83 22.64
N PHE A 103 14.38 -14.45 23.87
CA PHE A 103 15.69 -13.91 24.25
C PHE A 103 16.65 -15.06 24.64
N GLY A 104 17.68 -15.33 23.84
CA GLY A 104 18.77 -16.20 24.25
C GLY A 104 18.63 -17.70 23.95
N GLY A 105 18.10 -18.07 22.80
CA GLY A 105 18.45 -19.33 22.13
C GLY A 105 17.86 -20.65 22.65
N GLY A 106 16.97 -20.65 23.63
CA GLY A 106 16.48 -21.91 24.19
C GLY A 106 15.28 -22.55 23.49
N GLY A 107 14.42 -21.77 22.84
CA GLY A 107 13.14 -22.25 22.30
C GLY A 107 12.87 -21.93 20.84
N TYR A 108 13.51 -20.87 20.33
CA TYR A 108 13.33 -20.37 18.97
C TYR A 108 14.69 -20.02 18.35
N LYS A 109 15.05 -20.70 17.24
CA LYS A 109 16.25 -20.37 16.46
C LYS A 109 16.04 -19.12 15.60
N VAL A 110 14.82 -18.91 15.16
CA VAL A 110 14.36 -17.80 14.33
C VAL A 110 13.01 -17.36 14.86
N SER A 111 12.80 -16.08 15.05
CA SER A 111 11.50 -15.52 15.43
C SER A 111 11.31 -14.11 14.86
N GLY A 112 10.07 -13.73 14.64
CA GLY A 112 9.68 -12.35 14.31
C GLY A 112 9.55 -11.47 15.55
N GLY A 113 9.14 -12.04 16.68
CA GLY A 113 8.98 -11.38 17.97
C GLY A 113 10.30 -11.19 18.70
N LEU A 114 10.97 -10.06 18.50
CA LEU A 114 12.32 -9.80 19.03
C LEU A 114 12.36 -9.02 20.34
N HIS A 115 11.36 -8.17 20.56
CA HIS A 115 11.40 -7.18 21.64
C HIS A 115 10.72 -7.63 22.93
N GLY A 116 9.98 -8.76 22.89
CA GLY A 116 9.24 -9.28 24.04
C GLY A 116 8.18 -8.33 24.59
N VAL A 117 7.53 -7.56 23.70
CA VAL A 117 6.53 -6.56 24.10
C VAL A 117 5.17 -6.77 23.45
N GLY A 118 5.06 -7.51 22.34
CA GLY A 118 3.82 -7.59 21.56
C GLY A 118 2.59 -7.98 22.37
N ALA A 119 2.63 -9.11 23.05
CA ALA A 119 1.50 -9.59 23.85
C ALA A 119 1.12 -8.62 25.00
N SER A 120 2.11 -8.06 25.69
CA SER A 120 1.88 -7.10 26.77
C SER A 120 1.36 -5.75 26.26
N VAL A 121 1.75 -5.32 25.06
CA VAL A 121 1.22 -4.12 24.40
C VAL A 121 -0.24 -4.34 24.00
N VAL A 122 -0.59 -5.49 23.40
CA VAL A 122 -2.00 -5.82 23.10
C VAL A 122 -2.85 -5.81 24.36
N ASN A 123 -2.37 -6.42 25.46
CA ASN A 123 -3.06 -6.41 26.74
C ASN A 123 -3.26 -4.98 27.28
N ALA A 124 -2.22 -4.15 27.27
CA ALA A 124 -2.29 -2.76 27.74
C ALA A 124 -3.27 -1.89 26.94
N LEU A 125 -3.41 -2.13 25.64
CA LEU A 125 -4.23 -1.34 24.71
C LEU A 125 -5.63 -1.94 24.47
N SER A 126 -5.98 -3.02 25.19
CA SER A 126 -7.29 -3.64 25.15
C SER A 126 -8.14 -3.23 26.35
N GLU A 127 -9.45 -3.06 26.14
CA GLU A 127 -10.43 -2.91 27.23
C GLU A 127 -10.41 -4.16 28.10
N TRP A 128 -10.39 -5.34 27.44
CA TRP A 128 -10.15 -6.61 28.11
C TRP A 128 -9.40 -7.57 27.15
N LEU A 129 -8.63 -8.48 27.75
CA LEU A 129 -7.97 -9.58 27.08
C LEU A 129 -8.14 -10.84 27.91
N GLU A 130 -8.43 -11.96 27.23
CA GLU A 130 -8.56 -13.28 27.83
C GLU A 130 -7.66 -14.25 27.12
N VAL A 131 -6.88 -15.01 27.89
CA VAL A 131 -6.02 -16.08 27.36
C VAL A 131 -6.45 -17.42 27.90
N THR A 132 -6.65 -18.37 26.99
CA THR A 132 -6.89 -19.78 27.33
C THR A 132 -5.77 -20.62 26.75
N ILE A 133 -5.12 -21.43 27.59
CA ILE A 133 -3.99 -22.26 27.21
C ILE A 133 -4.38 -23.72 27.38
N HIS A 134 -4.21 -24.49 26.31
CA HIS A 134 -4.40 -25.92 26.27
C HIS A 134 -3.04 -26.60 26.38
N LYS A 135 -2.75 -27.17 27.55
CA LYS A 135 -1.45 -27.77 27.84
C LYS A 135 -1.51 -28.86 28.87
N ASP A 136 -0.74 -29.91 28.69
CA ASP A 136 -0.60 -31.07 29.64
C ASP A 136 -1.95 -31.65 30.06
N GLY A 137 -2.89 -31.76 29.09
CA GLY A 137 -4.22 -32.30 29.31
C GLY A 137 -5.21 -31.39 30.03
N LYS A 138 -4.80 -30.16 30.36
CA LYS A 138 -5.62 -29.18 31.08
C LYS A 138 -5.80 -27.89 30.30
N MET A 139 -6.92 -27.23 30.57
CA MET A 139 -7.27 -25.92 30.05
C MET A 139 -7.10 -24.87 31.15
N TYR A 140 -6.18 -23.94 30.94
CA TYR A 140 -5.87 -22.84 31.85
C TYR A 140 -6.45 -21.55 31.29
N ASN A 141 -6.95 -20.66 32.16
CA ASN A 141 -7.54 -19.41 31.74
C ASN A 141 -7.12 -18.28 32.67
N GLN A 142 -6.87 -17.10 32.07
CA GLN A 142 -6.61 -15.84 32.78
C GLN A 142 -7.17 -14.68 31.98
N ARG A 143 -7.72 -13.69 32.68
CA ARG A 143 -8.31 -12.47 32.09
C ARG A 143 -7.64 -11.24 32.63
N TYR A 144 -7.53 -10.25 31.75
CA TYR A 144 -6.94 -8.94 32.02
C TYR A 144 -7.91 -7.85 31.59
N GLU A 145 -7.85 -6.70 32.27
CA GLU A 145 -8.58 -5.49 31.87
C GLU A 145 -7.63 -4.31 31.90
N ARG A 146 -7.43 -3.68 30.73
CA ARG A 146 -6.49 -2.55 30.54
C ARG A 146 -5.08 -2.85 31.10
N GLY A 147 -4.61 -4.06 30.88
CA GLY A 147 -3.31 -4.53 31.35
C GLY A 147 -3.29 -5.12 32.76
N ASN A 148 -4.36 -4.96 33.55
CA ASN A 148 -4.40 -5.44 34.93
C ASN A 148 -4.97 -6.85 35.01
N VAL A 149 -4.38 -7.69 35.85
CA VAL A 149 -4.83 -9.07 36.11
C VAL A 149 -6.15 -9.04 36.89
N MET A 150 -7.21 -9.71 36.37
CA MET A 150 -8.50 -9.75 37.03
C MET A 150 -8.63 -10.92 38.01
N TYR A 151 -7.97 -12.03 37.72
CA TYR A 151 -7.88 -13.20 38.60
C TYR A 151 -6.65 -14.03 38.29
N PRO A 152 -6.11 -14.77 39.29
CA PRO A 152 -4.96 -15.64 39.09
C PRO A 152 -5.23 -16.71 38.01
N LEU A 153 -4.16 -17.19 37.34
CA LEU A 153 -4.27 -18.30 36.40
C LEU A 153 -4.98 -19.49 37.04
N LYS A 154 -6.04 -19.96 36.44
CA LYS A 154 -6.86 -21.06 36.95
C LYS A 154 -7.06 -22.17 35.93
N VAL A 155 -7.18 -23.41 36.41
CA VAL A 155 -7.65 -24.55 35.58
C VAL A 155 -9.15 -24.44 35.44
N VAL A 156 -9.66 -24.47 34.21
CA VAL A 156 -11.10 -24.37 33.91
C VAL A 156 -11.67 -25.66 33.32
N GLY A 157 -10.85 -26.61 32.97
CA GLY A 157 -11.29 -27.92 32.45
C GLY A 157 -10.15 -28.80 32.00
N ASP A 158 -10.50 -29.97 31.47
CA ASP A 158 -9.59 -30.88 30.78
C ASP A 158 -9.69 -30.70 29.27
N THR A 159 -8.62 -31.00 28.54
CA THR A 159 -8.56 -30.84 27.08
C THR A 159 -7.70 -31.93 26.43
N THR A 160 -8.05 -32.31 25.21
CA THR A 160 -7.22 -33.14 24.33
C THR A 160 -6.42 -32.30 23.32
N HIS A 161 -6.71 -30.97 23.25
CA HIS A 161 -6.02 -30.04 22.36
C HIS A 161 -4.77 -29.51 23.04
N VAL A 162 -3.85 -29.00 22.20
CA VAL A 162 -2.66 -28.25 22.63
C VAL A 162 -2.64 -26.96 21.83
N GLY A 163 -2.30 -25.84 22.49
CA GLY A 163 -2.20 -24.55 21.81
C GLY A 163 -2.61 -23.38 22.71
N THR A 164 -2.72 -22.21 22.09
CA THR A 164 -3.12 -20.97 22.77
C THR A 164 -4.32 -20.34 22.07
N CYS A 165 -5.26 -19.85 22.85
CA CYS A 165 -6.37 -19.02 22.40
C CYS A 165 -6.27 -17.67 23.09
N VAL A 166 -6.19 -16.58 22.32
CA VAL A 166 -6.18 -15.20 22.83
C VAL A 166 -7.39 -14.49 22.24
N THR A 167 -8.24 -13.93 23.12
CA THR A 167 -9.35 -13.06 22.71
C THR A 167 -9.17 -11.69 23.33
N PHE A 168 -9.30 -10.62 22.55
CA PHE A 168 -9.16 -9.25 23.05
C PHE A 168 -10.13 -8.28 22.38
N LEU A 169 -10.53 -7.25 23.12
CA LEU A 169 -11.31 -6.12 22.64
C LEU A 169 -10.47 -4.84 22.74
N PRO A 170 -10.20 -4.14 21.64
CA PRO A 170 -9.46 -2.88 21.66
C PRO A 170 -10.13 -1.82 22.53
N ASP A 171 -9.32 -1.03 23.27
CA ASP A 171 -9.84 0.02 24.16
C ASP A 171 -10.20 1.27 23.37
N LYS A 172 -11.48 1.61 23.33
CA LYS A 172 -12.03 2.83 22.70
C LYS A 172 -11.51 4.15 23.28
N GLU A 173 -10.89 4.12 24.46
CA GLU A 173 -10.24 5.30 25.05
C GLU A 173 -8.86 5.57 24.40
N ILE A 174 -8.30 4.59 23.70
CA ILE A 174 -6.97 4.67 23.05
C ILE A 174 -7.10 4.89 21.54
N PHE A 175 -7.99 4.15 20.88
CA PHE A 175 -8.11 4.14 19.44
C PHE A 175 -9.19 5.10 18.95
N GLU A 176 -8.90 5.80 17.85
CA GLU A 176 -9.84 6.69 17.15
C GLU A 176 -11.02 5.91 16.57
N GLU A 177 -10.74 4.67 16.11
CA GLU A 177 -11.71 3.71 15.59
C GLU A 177 -11.34 2.31 16.11
N THR A 178 -12.35 1.51 16.49
CA THR A 178 -12.16 0.15 16.99
C THR A 178 -12.74 -0.93 16.06
N ILE A 179 -13.16 -0.56 14.85
CA ILE A 179 -13.74 -1.49 13.88
C ILE A 179 -12.65 -2.08 12.98
N PHE A 180 -12.48 -3.41 13.03
CA PHE A 180 -11.52 -4.10 12.19
C PHE A 180 -12.00 -4.20 10.74
N ASP A 181 -11.09 -3.88 9.79
CA ASP A 181 -11.33 -4.07 8.36
C ASP A 181 -10.96 -5.52 7.97
N TYR A 182 -11.96 -6.27 7.49
CA TYR A 182 -11.78 -7.66 7.06
C TYR A 182 -10.77 -7.79 5.91
N GLU A 183 -10.77 -6.87 4.94
CA GLU A 183 -9.89 -6.97 3.77
C GLU A 183 -8.42 -6.71 4.14
N VAL A 184 -8.17 -5.83 5.09
CA VAL A 184 -6.83 -5.58 5.64
C VAL A 184 -6.27 -6.84 6.30
N LEU A 185 -7.07 -7.47 7.18
CA LEU A 185 -6.66 -8.74 7.81
C LEU A 185 -6.51 -9.86 6.79
N ARG A 186 -7.45 -9.96 5.83
CA ARG A 186 -7.43 -10.97 4.77
C ARG A 186 -6.13 -10.93 3.97
N GLN A 187 -5.68 -9.73 3.62
CA GLN A 187 -4.45 -9.58 2.84
C GLN A 187 -3.23 -10.00 3.63
N ARG A 188 -3.08 -9.53 4.86
CA ARG A 188 -1.92 -9.85 5.70
C ARG A 188 -1.85 -11.34 6.04
N LEU A 189 -2.96 -11.96 6.41
CA LEU A 189 -3.02 -13.38 6.75
C LEU A 189 -2.70 -14.28 5.53
N ARG A 190 -3.13 -13.88 4.32
CA ARG A 190 -2.73 -14.55 3.08
C ARG A 190 -1.22 -14.48 2.86
N GLU A 191 -0.63 -13.31 3.06
CA GLU A 191 0.81 -13.11 2.93
C GLU A 191 1.57 -14.01 3.91
N MET A 192 1.14 -14.08 5.18
CA MET A 192 1.75 -14.94 6.19
C MET A 192 1.68 -16.44 5.81
N ALA A 193 0.57 -16.88 5.19
CA ALA A 193 0.44 -18.24 4.70
C ALA A 193 1.42 -18.55 3.57
N PHE A 194 1.65 -17.61 2.64
CA PHE A 194 2.67 -17.76 1.59
C PHE A 194 4.10 -17.79 2.14
N LEU A 195 4.39 -16.99 3.17
CA LEU A 195 5.72 -16.90 3.78
C LEU A 195 6.04 -18.10 4.69
N THR A 196 5.00 -18.80 5.16
CA THR A 196 5.14 -19.95 6.07
C THR A 196 4.58 -21.19 5.41
N LYS A 197 5.39 -21.82 4.56
CA LYS A 197 5.03 -23.03 3.81
C LYS A 197 4.39 -24.09 4.71
N GLY A 198 3.20 -24.56 4.32
CA GLY A 198 2.46 -25.61 5.04
C GLY A 198 1.66 -25.11 6.25
N LEU A 199 1.64 -23.82 6.54
CA LEU A 199 0.78 -23.23 7.56
C LEU A 199 -0.62 -22.93 6.98
N LYS A 200 -1.66 -23.48 7.61
CA LYS A 200 -3.06 -23.15 7.33
C LYS A 200 -3.52 -22.02 8.23
N ILE A 201 -4.04 -20.95 7.65
CA ILE A 201 -4.66 -19.82 8.38
C ILE A 201 -6.11 -19.69 7.94
N VAL A 202 -7.03 -19.60 8.91
CA VAL A 202 -8.47 -19.41 8.66
C VAL A 202 -8.90 -18.06 9.22
N LEU A 203 -9.49 -17.21 8.38
CA LEU A 203 -10.10 -15.95 8.80
C LEU A 203 -11.61 -16.07 8.75
N THR A 204 -12.27 -15.77 9.87
CA THR A 204 -13.73 -15.76 10.01
C THR A 204 -14.22 -14.39 10.45
N ASP A 205 -15.20 -13.82 9.75
CA ASP A 205 -15.92 -12.62 10.19
C ASP A 205 -17.36 -13.00 10.59
N LYS A 206 -17.65 -12.90 11.88
CA LYS A 206 -18.95 -13.24 12.48
C LYS A 206 -19.91 -12.05 12.61
N ARG A 207 -19.53 -10.86 12.18
CA ARG A 207 -20.36 -9.66 12.25
C ARG A 207 -21.51 -9.65 11.23
N LEU A 208 -21.44 -10.53 10.23
CA LEU A 208 -22.48 -10.69 9.21
C LEU A 208 -23.47 -11.79 9.62
N GLU A 209 -24.73 -11.73 9.14
CA GLU A 209 -25.74 -12.76 9.39
C GLU A 209 -25.25 -14.16 9.00
N GLU A 210 -24.55 -14.26 7.84
CA GLU A 210 -23.80 -15.45 7.45
C GLU A 210 -22.30 -15.18 7.65
N PRO A 211 -21.60 -15.93 8.52
CA PRO A 211 -20.17 -15.72 8.74
C PRO A 211 -19.36 -15.87 7.45
N LYS A 212 -18.49 -14.89 7.17
CA LYS A 212 -17.59 -14.93 6.04
C LYS A 212 -16.33 -15.67 6.42
N VAL A 213 -16.11 -16.86 5.86
CA VAL A 213 -14.94 -17.71 6.16
C VAL A 213 -14.00 -17.74 4.96
N ARG A 214 -12.69 -17.60 5.21
CA ARG A 214 -11.64 -17.73 4.19
C ARG A 214 -10.47 -18.53 4.73
N GLU A 215 -10.04 -19.51 3.96
CA GLU A 215 -8.85 -20.31 4.25
C GLU A 215 -7.68 -19.85 3.38
N PHE A 216 -6.48 -19.82 3.97
CA PHE A 216 -5.21 -19.55 3.31
C PHE A 216 -4.27 -20.72 3.60
N TYR A 217 -3.70 -21.28 2.55
CA TYR A 217 -2.75 -22.38 2.62
C TYR A 217 -1.89 -22.35 1.36
N ALA A 218 -0.59 -22.46 1.51
CA ALA A 218 0.34 -22.44 0.39
C ALA A 218 1.41 -23.54 0.56
N GLU A 219 1.34 -24.58 -0.27
CA GLU A 219 2.38 -25.61 -0.32
C GLU A 219 3.62 -25.15 -1.09
N GLY A 220 3.43 -24.30 -2.09
CA GLY A 220 4.50 -23.73 -2.90
C GLY A 220 5.23 -22.57 -2.22
N GLY A 221 4.74 -22.06 -1.09
CA GLY A 221 5.36 -20.97 -0.35
C GLY A 221 5.53 -19.70 -1.17
N ILE A 222 6.71 -19.07 -1.11
CA ILE A 222 6.96 -17.81 -1.82
C ILE A 222 6.96 -17.96 -3.36
N LYS A 223 7.16 -19.16 -3.90
CA LYS A 223 7.00 -19.43 -5.32
C LYS A 223 5.56 -19.22 -5.75
N GLU A 224 4.62 -19.83 -5.03
CA GLU A 224 3.17 -19.66 -5.25
C GLU A 224 2.73 -18.20 -5.01
N TYR A 225 3.42 -17.48 -4.12
CA TYR A 225 3.17 -16.06 -3.90
C TYR A 225 3.52 -15.23 -5.14
N VAL A 226 4.63 -15.48 -5.81
CA VAL A 226 4.98 -14.80 -7.08
C VAL A 226 3.96 -15.15 -8.17
N GLU A 227 3.54 -16.41 -8.29
CA GLU A 227 2.48 -16.83 -9.22
C GLU A 227 1.16 -16.07 -8.95
N TYR A 228 0.79 -15.96 -7.67
CA TYR A 228 -0.38 -15.18 -7.25
C TYR A 228 -0.27 -13.69 -7.63
N LEU A 229 0.88 -13.05 -7.42
CA LEU A 229 1.10 -11.65 -7.77
C LEU A 229 1.11 -11.42 -9.28
N ASN A 230 1.51 -12.42 -10.06
CA ASN A 230 1.57 -12.36 -11.52
C ASN A 230 0.31 -12.90 -12.22
N ARG A 231 -0.72 -13.36 -11.49
CA ARG A 231 -1.91 -13.98 -12.07
C ARG A 231 -2.64 -13.12 -13.12
N HIS A 232 -2.51 -11.80 -13.00
CA HIS A 232 -3.12 -10.81 -13.91
C HIS A 232 -2.09 -10.14 -14.83
N LYS A 233 -0.82 -10.54 -14.75
CA LYS A 233 0.27 -10.07 -15.61
C LYS A 233 0.61 -11.16 -16.63
N ASP A 234 1.28 -10.80 -17.73
CA ASP A 234 1.74 -11.76 -18.73
C ASP A 234 3.19 -12.17 -18.44
N PRO A 235 3.43 -13.34 -17.79
CA PRO A 235 4.77 -13.80 -17.53
C PRO A 235 5.54 -14.04 -18.83
N LEU A 236 6.83 -13.71 -18.85
CA LEU A 236 7.70 -13.95 -20.00
C LEU A 236 8.08 -15.42 -20.15
N TYR A 237 7.92 -16.21 -19.11
CA TYR A 237 8.20 -17.64 -19.04
C TYR A 237 7.32 -18.30 -17.97
N GLU A 238 7.02 -19.60 -18.14
CA GLU A 238 6.04 -20.31 -17.31
C GLU A 238 6.47 -20.46 -15.85
N ASN A 239 7.71 -20.93 -15.63
CA ASN A 239 8.14 -21.33 -14.29
C ASN A 239 8.74 -20.17 -13.51
N VAL A 240 8.23 -19.92 -12.31
CA VAL A 240 8.86 -19.01 -11.34
C VAL A 240 10.25 -19.56 -10.97
N MET A 241 11.27 -18.71 -11.05
CA MET A 241 12.60 -19.02 -10.54
C MET A 241 12.54 -19.05 -9.02
N TYR A 242 13.09 -20.10 -8.43
CA TYR A 242 13.15 -20.26 -6.98
C TYR A 242 14.56 -20.65 -6.57
N PHE A 243 15.09 -19.93 -5.60
CA PHE A 243 16.45 -20.12 -5.07
C PHE A 243 16.35 -20.22 -3.55
N GLU A 244 17.06 -21.17 -2.98
CA GLU A 244 17.20 -21.30 -1.52
C GLU A 244 18.62 -21.69 -1.14
N GLY A 245 19.07 -21.23 0.00
CA GLY A 245 20.40 -21.60 0.51
C GLY A 245 20.70 -20.97 1.86
N GLN A 246 21.74 -21.46 2.50
CA GLN A 246 22.19 -20.96 3.80
C GLN A 246 23.64 -20.51 3.71
N LYS A 247 23.93 -19.32 4.22
CA LYS A 247 25.29 -18.81 4.36
C LYS A 247 25.42 -17.90 5.58
N ASN A 248 26.49 -18.12 6.39
CA ASN A 248 26.75 -17.33 7.61
C ASN A 248 25.53 -17.26 8.54
N ASP A 249 24.89 -18.39 8.82
CA ASP A 249 23.68 -18.52 9.63
C ASP A 249 22.45 -17.73 9.14
N VAL A 250 22.51 -17.21 7.92
CA VAL A 250 21.38 -16.61 7.21
C VAL A 250 20.82 -17.61 6.22
N PHE A 251 19.57 -18.01 6.41
CA PHE A 251 18.83 -18.77 5.42
C PHE A 251 18.15 -17.81 4.45
N VAL A 252 18.31 -18.05 3.17
CA VAL A 252 17.83 -17.18 2.08
C VAL A 252 16.88 -17.96 1.20
N GLU A 253 15.70 -17.42 0.97
CA GLU A 253 14.74 -17.88 -0.04
C GLU A 253 14.41 -16.71 -0.98
N VAL A 254 14.44 -16.96 -2.27
CA VAL A 254 14.08 -15.97 -3.29
C VAL A 254 13.23 -16.63 -4.35
N ALA A 255 12.11 -16.01 -4.67
CA ALA A 255 11.28 -16.37 -5.82
C ALA A 255 11.13 -15.15 -6.73
N LEU A 256 11.26 -15.34 -8.05
CA LEU A 256 11.15 -14.23 -9.00
C LEU A 256 10.65 -14.68 -10.37
N GLN A 257 9.95 -13.77 -11.06
CA GLN A 257 9.49 -13.97 -12.42
C GLN A 257 9.32 -12.62 -13.12
N HIS A 258 9.81 -12.53 -14.36
CA HIS A 258 9.58 -11.36 -15.19
C HIS A 258 8.27 -11.49 -15.98
N ASN A 259 7.61 -10.38 -16.19
CA ASN A 259 6.38 -10.24 -16.94
C ASN A 259 6.45 -9.09 -17.95
N ASN A 260 5.43 -8.90 -18.76
CA ASN A 260 5.41 -7.88 -19.80
C ASN A 260 5.15 -6.44 -19.30
N SER A 261 4.89 -6.25 -18.00
CA SER A 261 4.73 -4.90 -17.44
C SER A 261 6.06 -4.13 -17.41
N TYR A 262 5.98 -2.85 -17.08
CA TYR A 262 7.14 -1.96 -16.97
C TYR A 262 7.52 -1.65 -15.53
N THR A 263 6.71 -2.10 -14.56
CA THR A 263 6.89 -1.83 -13.14
C THR A 263 7.68 -2.93 -12.44
N GLU A 264 8.57 -2.54 -11.51
CA GLU A 264 9.24 -3.44 -10.56
C GLU A 264 8.33 -3.69 -9.36
N SER A 265 8.13 -4.95 -8.97
CA SER A 265 7.39 -5.37 -7.78
C SER A 265 8.29 -6.28 -6.94
N CYS A 266 9.14 -5.68 -6.10
CA CYS A 266 10.06 -6.40 -5.21
C CYS A 266 9.61 -6.27 -3.76
N TYR A 267 9.33 -7.41 -3.10
CA TYR A 267 8.91 -7.46 -1.71
C TYR A 267 9.94 -8.22 -0.87
N SER A 268 10.31 -7.66 0.27
CA SER A 268 11.35 -8.21 1.11
C SER A 268 10.89 -8.48 2.53
N PHE A 269 11.37 -9.59 3.10
CA PHE A 269 10.95 -10.11 4.39
C PHE A 269 12.13 -10.61 5.20
N VAL A 270 12.05 -10.42 6.51
CA VAL A 270 13.02 -10.93 7.49
C VAL A 270 12.24 -11.63 8.60
N ASN A 271 12.45 -12.94 8.79
CA ASN A 271 11.69 -13.75 9.76
C ASN A 271 10.17 -13.55 9.63
N ASN A 272 9.65 -13.54 8.38
CA ASN A 272 8.26 -13.28 8.00
C ASN A 272 7.73 -11.86 8.28
N ILE A 273 8.59 -10.95 8.75
CA ILE A 273 8.25 -9.53 8.90
C ILE A 273 8.54 -8.81 7.59
N THR A 274 7.57 -8.04 7.12
CA THR A 274 7.72 -7.18 5.93
C THR A 274 8.70 -6.05 6.23
N THR A 275 9.63 -5.80 5.28
CA THR A 275 10.58 -4.69 5.35
C THR A 275 10.33 -3.71 4.19
N PRO A 276 9.36 -2.79 4.31
CA PRO A 276 8.95 -1.90 3.21
C PRO A 276 10.09 -1.02 2.71
N GLU A 277 10.95 -0.55 3.61
CA GLU A 277 12.14 0.23 3.26
C GLU A 277 13.33 -0.66 2.82
N GLY A 278 13.10 -1.97 2.70
CA GLY A 278 14.11 -2.95 2.31
C GLY A 278 15.18 -3.16 3.36
N GLY A 279 16.42 -2.93 3.00
CA GLY A 279 17.60 -3.13 3.84
C GLY A 279 18.70 -3.89 3.11
N THR A 280 19.67 -4.36 3.87
CA THR A 280 20.90 -4.99 3.35
C THR A 280 20.62 -6.22 2.48
N HIS A 281 19.63 -7.05 2.83
CA HIS A 281 19.23 -8.24 2.06
C HIS A 281 18.66 -7.88 0.68
N LEU A 282 17.81 -6.85 0.59
CA LEU A 282 17.28 -6.38 -0.70
C LEU A 282 18.40 -5.78 -1.57
N VAL A 283 19.34 -5.04 -0.95
CA VAL A 283 20.52 -4.51 -1.66
C VAL A 283 21.37 -5.66 -2.20
N GLY A 284 21.60 -6.73 -1.40
CA GLY A 284 22.31 -7.92 -1.86
C GLY A 284 21.64 -8.59 -3.05
N PHE A 285 20.33 -8.73 -3.02
CA PHE A 285 19.53 -9.27 -4.13
C PHE A 285 19.67 -8.42 -5.41
N LYS A 286 19.47 -7.11 -5.31
CA LYS A 286 19.56 -6.19 -6.47
C LYS A 286 20.95 -6.19 -7.09
N ASN A 287 22.00 -6.26 -6.27
CA ASN A 287 23.39 -6.37 -6.74
C ASN A 287 23.65 -7.70 -7.45
N ALA A 288 23.21 -8.83 -6.86
CA ALA A 288 23.36 -10.16 -7.43
C ALA A 288 22.72 -10.24 -8.82
N LEU A 289 21.46 -9.75 -8.96
CA LEU A 289 20.77 -9.71 -10.25
C LEU A 289 21.55 -8.90 -11.27
N THR A 290 21.90 -7.67 -10.92
CA THR A 290 22.56 -6.74 -11.85
C THR A 290 23.89 -7.29 -12.35
N LYS A 291 24.70 -7.84 -11.45
CA LYS A 291 25.99 -8.41 -11.81
C LYS A 291 25.83 -9.67 -12.67
N THR A 292 25.01 -10.63 -12.22
CA THR A 292 24.90 -11.94 -12.88
C THR A 292 24.31 -11.81 -14.29
N PHE A 293 23.29 -10.96 -14.48
CA PHE A 293 22.71 -10.73 -15.80
C PHE A 293 23.68 -10.01 -16.75
N ASN A 294 24.47 -9.04 -16.27
CA ASN A 294 25.49 -8.39 -17.09
C ASN A 294 26.59 -9.37 -17.50
N ASP A 295 27.10 -10.18 -16.56
CA ASP A 295 28.11 -11.18 -16.82
C ASP A 295 27.61 -12.20 -17.86
N TYR A 296 26.38 -12.68 -17.72
CA TYR A 296 25.73 -13.59 -18.66
C TYR A 296 25.53 -12.94 -20.03
N ALA A 297 24.97 -11.74 -20.10
CA ALA A 297 24.70 -11.05 -21.35
C ALA A 297 25.97 -10.80 -22.17
N ARG A 298 27.10 -10.53 -21.50
CA ARG A 298 28.41 -10.40 -22.15
C ARG A 298 28.96 -11.75 -22.62
N SER A 299 28.91 -12.77 -21.76
CA SER A 299 29.40 -14.12 -22.12
C SER A 299 28.66 -14.70 -23.32
N GLN A 300 27.37 -14.44 -23.45
CA GLN A 300 26.53 -14.89 -24.56
C GLN A 300 26.47 -13.89 -25.73
N LYS A 301 27.24 -12.79 -25.67
CA LYS A 301 27.31 -11.74 -26.70
C LYS A 301 25.98 -11.02 -26.99
N PHE A 302 25.04 -10.98 -26.05
CA PHE A 302 23.87 -10.11 -26.12
C PHE A 302 24.27 -8.63 -25.97
N LEU A 303 25.31 -8.36 -25.17
CA LEU A 303 25.99 -7.07 -25.09
C LEU A 303 27.38 -7.16 -25.74
N LYS A 304 27.72 -6.21 -26.60
CA LYS A 304 29.05 -6.10 -27.16
C LYS A 304 30.04 -5.52 -26.15
N ASP A 305 31.34 -5.77 -26.34
CA ASP A 305 32.38 -5.32 -25.40
C ASP A 305 32.45 -3.80 -25.25
N ASN A 306 32.03 -3.05 -26.26
CA ASN A 306 31.97 -1.58 -26.25
C ASN A 306 30.63 -0.99 -25.80
N GLU A 307 29.63 -1.81 -25.53
CA GLU A 307 28.31 -1.35 -25.01
C GLU A 307 28.37 -1.18 -23.49
N VAL A 308 27.60 -0.23 -22.99
CA VAL A 308 27.46 0.02 -21.54
C VAL A 308 26.69 -1.13 -20.88
N ASN A 309 27.04 -1.48 -19.64
CA ASN A 309 26.30 -2.45 -18.87
C ASN A 309 24.84 -2.03 -18.70
N LEU A 310 23.95 -3.02 -18.62
CA LEU A 310 22.57 -2.83 -18.21
C LEU A 310 22.54 -2.28 -16.78
N SER A 311 21.72 -1.28 -16.53
CA SER A 311 21.46 -0.82 -15.16
C SER A 311 20.60 -1.83 -14.39
N GLY A 312 20.60 -1.72 -13.07
CA GLY A 312 19.71 -2.54 -12.25
C GLY A 312 18.24 -2.36 -12.61
N GLU A 313 17.83 -1.15 -12.97
CA GLU A 313 16.47 -0.84 -13.40
C GLU A 313 16.07 -1.51 -14.71
N ASP A 314 16.99 -1.52 -15.69
CA ASP A 314 16.75 -2.19 -16.98
C ASP A 314 16.47 -3.70 -16.78
N ILE A 315 17.20 -4.34 -15.86
CA ILE A 315 17.07 -5.77 -15.55
C ILE A 315 15.79 -6.05 -14.74
N ARG A 316 15.37 -5.11 -13.89
CA ARG A 316 14.20 -5.27 -13.04
C ARG A 316 12.89 -4.72 -13.66
N GLU A 317 12.94 -4.23 -14.91
CA GLU A 317 11.71 -3.84 -15.62
C GLU A 317 10.77 -5.05 -15.77
N GLY A 318 9.56 -4.97 -15.21
CA GLY A 318 8.58 -6.06 -15.19
C GLY A 318 8.93 -7.22 -14.27
N LEU A 319 9.84 -7.03 -13.31
CA LEU A 319 10.19 -8.04 -12.33
C LEU A 319 9.17 -8.09 -11.17
N THR A 320 8.68 -9.28 -10.87
CA THR A 320 8.02 -9.59 -9.59
C THR A 320 8.94 -10.50 -8.80
N ALA A 321 9.34 -10.10 -7.59
CA ALA A 321 10.25 -10.85 -6.75
C ALA A 321 9.87 -10.80 -5.27
N ILE A 322 10.04 -11.94 -4.59
CA ILE A 322 9.93 -12.09 -3.15
C ILE A 322 11.30 -12.49 -2.62
N ILE A 323 11.81 -11.75 -1.66
CA ILE A 323 13.06 -12.01 -0.97
C ILE A 323 12.75 -12.26 0.50
N SER A 324 12.93 -13.46 0.98
CA SER A 324 12.71 -13.86 2.37
C SER A 324 14.00 -14.38 2.98
N ILE A 325 14.40 -13.81 4.10
CA ILE A 325 15.53 -14.34 4.86
C ILE A 325 15.10 -14.72 6.28
N LYS A 326 15.80 -15.72 6.83
CA LYS A 326 15.69 -16.10 8.24
C LYS A 326 17.05 -15.95 8.89
N ILE A 327 17.10 -15.15 9.96
CA ILE A 327 18.30 -14.80 10.70
C ILE A 327 18.01 -14.82 12.20
N GLY A 328 18.95 -15.30 13.02
CA GLY A 328 18.74 -15.47 14.46
C GLY A 328 18.59 -14.15 15.21
N GLU A 329 19.42 -13.17 14.89
CA GLU A 329 19.45 -11.86 15.56
C GLU A 329 19.32 -10.71 14.56
N PRO A 330 18.12 -10.43 14.03
CA PRO A 330 17.92 -9.33 13.10
C PRO A 330 18.03 -7.97 13.80
N GLN A 331 18.74 -7.05 13.16
CA GLN A 331 18.89 -5.66 13.58
C GLN A 331 18.13 -4.76 12.63
N PHE A 332 17.05 -4.17 13.12
CA PHE A 332 16.23 -3.26 12.32
C PHE A 332 16.53 -1.80 12.66
N GLU A 333 16.39 -0.93 11.68
CA GLU A 333 16.36 0.51 11.89
C GLU A 333 14.97 0.89 12.46
N GLY A 334 14.89 1.05 13.80
CA GLY A 334 13.69 1.46 14.53
C GLY A 334 12.74 0.33 14.95
N GLN A 335 11.77 0.69 15.80
CA GLN A 335 10.82 -0.23 16.43
C GLN A 335 9.84 -0.86 15.43
N THR A 336 9.50 -0.14 14.38
CA THR A 336 8.54 -0.59 13.35
C THR A 336 9.12 -1.62 12.37
N LYS A 337 10.40 -2.02 12.54
CA LYS A 337 11.09 -3.09 11.79
C LYS A 337 11.08 -2.90 10.26
N GLN A 338 11.01 -1.67 9.78
CA GLN A 338 10.81 -1.36 8.35
C GLN A 338 12.03 -1.63 7.47
N LYS A 339 13.25 -1.60 8.04
CA LYS A 339 14.50 -1.73 7.31
C LYS A 339 15.50 -2.59 8.06
N LEU A 340 16.11 -3.56 7.38
CA LEU A 340 17.16 -4.41 7.96
C LEU A 340 18.54 -3.77 7.85
N GLY A 341 19.29 -3.78 8.97
CA GLY A 341 20.65 -3.23 9.07
C GLY A 341 21.78 -4.26 9.00
N ASN A 342 21.52 -5.55 9.25
CA ASN A 342 22.56 -6.60 9.31
C ASN A 342 23.43 -6.66 8.05
N SER A 343 24.72 -6.39 8.17
CA SER A 343 25.66 -6.39 7.04
C SER A 343 25.89 -7.78 6.43
N GLU A 344 25.87 -8.83 7.28
CA GLU A 344 26.03 -10.23 6.87
C GLU A 344 24.93 -10.72 5.94
N ALA A 345 23.69 -10.20 6.09
CA ALA A 345 22.56 -10.54 5.26
C ALA A 345 22.78 -10.15 3.79
N ARG A 346 23.45 -9.00 3.53
CA ARG A 346 23.80 -8.58 2.17
C ARG A 346 24.68 -9.60 1.47
N GLY A 347 25.78 -10.01 2.13
CA GLY A 347 26.73 -10.95 1.55
C GLY A 347 26.14 -12.35 1.35
N ALA A 348 25.29 -12.79 2.29
CA ALA A 348 24.60 -14.08 2.20
C ALA A 348 23.66 -14.12 0.99
N VAL A 349 22.77 -13.14 0.86
CA VAL A 349 21.83 -13.04 -0.26
C VAL A 349 22.56 -12.89 -1.60
N GLU A 350 23.56 -12.00 -1.68
CA GLU A 350 24.34 -11.78 -2.89
C GLU A 350 25.01 -13.08 -3.36
N SER A 351 25.59 -13.85 -2.44
CA SER A 351 26.26 -15.11 -2.77
C SER A 351 25.28 -16.17 -3.25
N VAL A 352 24.21 -16.45 -2.47
CA VAL A 352 23.24 -17.50 -2.79
C VAL A 352 22.54 -17.21 -4.12
N VAL A 353 22.11 -15.96 -4.32
CA VAL A 353 21.39 -15.57 -5.54
C VAL A 353 22.32 -15.59 -6.75
N SER A 354 23.54 -15.04 -6.65
CA SER A 354 24.47 -15.01 -7.79
C SER A 354 24.84 -16.41 -8.26
N GLU A 355 25.09 -17.34 -7.32
CA GLU A 355 25.46 -18.71 -7.66
C GLU A 355 24.30 -19.43 -8.34
N GLN A 356 23.12 -19.44 -7.73
CA GLN A 356 21.99 -20.20 -8.27
C GLN A 356 21.39 -19.59 -9.53
N LEU A 357 21.36 -18.26 -9.62
CA LEU A 357 20.93 -17.56 -10.82
C LEU A 357 21.87 -17.88 -12.01
N LYS A 358 23.18 -17.92 -11.78
CA LYS A 358 24.13 -18.28 -12.81
C LYS A 358 23.83 -19.69 -13.37
N TYR A 359 23.67 -20.68 -12.49
CA TYR A 359 23.29 -22.05 -12.90
C TYR A 359 21.96 -22.07 -13.65
N PHE A 360 20.97 -21.32 -13.16
CA PHE A 360 19.67 -21.27 -13.82
C PHE A 360 19.76 -20.72 -15.24
N LEU A 361 20.50 -19.61 -15.46
CA LEU A 361 20.65 -18.99 -16.77
C LEU A 361 21.39 -19.91 -17.76
N GLU A 362 22.40 -20.64 -17.29
CA GLU A 362 23.15 -21.62 -18.10
C GLU A 362 22.25 -22.83 -18.49
N GLN A 363 21.37 -23.27 -17.61
CA GLN A 363 20.45 -24.37 -17.86
C GLN A 363 19.22 -23.98 -18.70
N ASN A 364 18.84 -22.70 -18.67
CA ASN A 364 17.64 -22.18 -19.34
C ASN A 364 17.95 -21.04 -20.32
N PRO A 365 18.74 -21.31 -21.39
CA PRO A 365 19.21 -20.25 -22.29
C PRO A 365 18.07 -19.52 -23.02
N ALA A 366 16.94 -20.17 -23.27
CA ALA A 366 15.77 -19.55 -23.89
C ALA A 366 15.15 -18.49 -22.97
N VAL A 367 14.99 -18.81 -21.69
CA VAL A 367 14.47 -17.86 -20.66
C VAL A 367 15.47 -16.71 -20.47
N ALA A 368 16.75 -17.03 -20.32
CA ALA A 368 17.80 -16.04 -20.17
C ALA A 368 17.84 -15.05 -21.34
N LYS A 369 17.66 -15.54 -22.58
CA LYS A 369 17.59 -14.72 -23.79
C LYS A 369 16.42 -13.72 -23.71
N VAL A 370 15.22 -14.19 -23.41
CA VAL A 370 14.02 -13.34 -23.33
C VAL A 370 14.19 -12.23 -22.30
N ILE A 371 14.77 -12.54 -21.14
CA ILE A 371 15.02 -11.54 -20.08
C ILE A 371 16.08 -10.52 -20.54
N CYS A 372 17.20 -10.99 -21.12
CA CYS A 372 18.23 -10.09 -21.63
C CYS A 372 17.71 -9.17 -22.75
N GLU A 373 16.90 -9.71 -23.68
CA GLU A 373 16.29 -8.92 -24.75
C GLU A 373 15.36 -7.84 -24.19
N LYS A 374 14.54 -8.18 -23.17
CA LYS A 374 13.70 -7.20 -22.48
C LYS A 374 14.54 -6.12 -21.79
N ALA A 375 15.59 -6.49 -21.06
CA ALA A 375 16.45 -5.55 -20.37
C ALA A 375 17.19 -4.60 -21.33
N ILE A 376 17.67 -5.11 -22.47
CA ILE A 376 18.30 -4.30 -23.53
C ILE A 376 17.29 -3.33 -24.14
N LEU A 377 16.04 -3.79 -24.32
CA LEU A 377 14.97 -2.95 -24.84
C LEU A 377 14.59 -1.86 -23.84
N ALA A 378 14.60 -2.16 -22.52
CA ALA A 378 14.40 -1.20 -21.43
C ALA A 378 15.52 -0.14 -21.42
N GLN A 379 16.79 -0.56 -21.52
CA GLN A 379 17.93 0.35 -21.62
C GLN A 379 17.78 1.32 -22.81
N ARG A 380 17.44 0.80 -23.99
CA ARG A 380 17.26 1.65 -25.19
C ARG A 380 16.15 2.67 -25.02
N ALA A 381 15.05 2.27 -24.40
CA ALA A 381 13.91 3.16 -24.12
C ALA A 381 14.29 4.24 -23.09
N ARG A 382 15.00 3.86 -22.03
CA ARG A 382 15.50 4.80 -21.02
C ARG A 382 16.48 5.82 -21.63
N ASP A 383 17.42 5.36 -22.47
CA ASP A 383 18.36 6.24 -23.15
C ASP A 383 17.66 7.18 -24.14
N ALA A 384 16.64 6.70 -24.86
CA ALA A 384 15.81 7.54 -25.73
C ALA A 384 15.02 8.59 -24.92
N ALA A 385 14.43 8.19 -23.79
CA ALA A 385 13.74 9.09 -22.88
C ALA A 385 14.68 10.16 -22.28
N ARG A 386 15.91 9.76 -21.89
CA ARG A 386 16.93 10.70 -21.41
C ARG A 386 17.33 11.71 -22.48
N LYS A 387 17.58 11.27 -23.71
CA LYS A 387 17.87 12.17 -24.84
C LYS A 387 16.72 13.12 -25.11
N ALA A 388 15.47 12.66 -25.05
CA ALA A 388 14.29 13.50 -25.23
C ALA A 388 14.20 14.56 -24.12
N ARG A 389 14.45 14.19 -22.87
CA ARG A 389 14.50 15.11 -21.72
C ARG A 389 15.62 16.16 -21.88
N ASP A 390 16.82 15.74 -22.25
CA ASP A 390 17.95 16.65 -22.45
C ASP A 390 17.69 17.65 -23.57
N LEU A 391 17.06 17.22 -24.66
CA LEU A 391 16.64 18.11 -25.75
C LEU A 391 15.58 19.13 -25.27
N THR A 392 14.65 18.71 -24.44
CA THR A 392 13.64 19.59 -23.86
C THR A 392 14.29 20.59 -22.89
N ARG A 393 15.19 20.13 -22.00
CA ARG A 393 15.96 21.01 -21.09
C ARG A 393 16.83 22.03 -21.84
N ARG A 394 17.51 21.64 -22.95
CA ARG A 394 18.30 22.57 -23.76
C ARG A 394 17.45 23.60 -24.47
N LYS A 395 16.29 23.23 -24.98
CA LYS A 395 15.31 24.20 -25.54
C LYS A 395 14.81 25.17 -24.48
N THR A 396 14.48 24.66 -23.27
CA THR A 396 13.98 25.50 -22.17
C THR A 396 15.06 26.44 -21.62
N ALA A 397 16.34 26.03 -21.64
CA ALA A 397 17.46 26.88 -21.21
C ALA A 397 17.80 28.00 -22.22
N LEU A 398 17.52 27.79 -23.51
CA LEU A 398 17.75 28.76 -24.58
C LEU A 398 16.56 29.73 -24.79
N ASP A 399 15.33 29.27 -24.50
CA ASP A 399 14.09 30.03 -24.76
C ASP A 399 13.43 30.63 -23.51
N GLY A 400 14.07 30.62 -22.35
CA GLY A 400 13.49 31.10 -21.08
C GLY A 400 12.11 30.46 -20.84
N MET A 401 12.00 29.44 -20.05
CA MET A 401 10.78 28.70 -19.63
C MET A 401 9.53 28.99 -20.47
N SER A 402 9.45 28.52 -21.71
CA SER A 402 8.20 28.64 -22.46
C SER A 402 7.22 27.58 -21.97
N LEU A 403 6.23 28.04 -21.20
CA LEU A 403 5.10 27.22 -20.78
C LEU A 403 4.34 26.67 -21.99
N PRO A 404 3.61 25.54 -21.85
CA PRO A 404 2.82 25.00 -22.96
C PRO A 404 1.92 26.09 -23.55
N GLY A 405 1.94 26.29 -24.86
CA GLY A 405 1.15 27.36 -25.52
C GLY A 405 -0.36 27.27 -25.28
N LYS A 406 -0.87 26.12 -24.87
CA LYS A 406 -2.27 25.92 -24.49
C LYS A 406 -2.57 26.23 -23.02
N LEU A 407 -1.56 26.37 -22.15
CA LEU A 407 -1.74 26.71 -20.74
C LEU A 407 -2.14 28.19 -20.61
N ALA A 408 -3.27 28.43 -19.98
CA ALA A 408 -3.63 29.77 -19.49
C ALA A 408 -3.19 29.87 -18.04
N ASP A 409 -1.98 30.39 -17.81
CA ASP A 409 -1.36 30.45 -16.48
C ASP A 409 -2.00 31.54 -15.59
N CYS A 410 -1.80 31.46 -14.28
CA CYS A 410 -2.18 32.48 -13.31
C CYS A 410 -1.03 33.49 -13.06
N SER A 411 -1.34 34.65 -12.49
CA SER A 411 -0.35 35.70 -12.26
C SER A 411 0.38 35.60 -10.93
N ASP A 412 -0.22 34.96 -9.91
CA ASP A 412 0.42 34.72 -8.62
C ASP A 412 1.58 33.72 -8.80
N LYS A 413 2.64 33.91 -8.04
CA LYS A 413 3.84 33.07 -8.06
C LYS A 413 3.99 32.20 -6.81
N ASN A 414 3.14 32.42 -5.78
CA ASN A 414 3.13 31.54 -4.61
C ASN A 414 2.30 30.29 -4.90
N PRO A 415 2.93 29.07 -4.93
CA PRO A 415 2.23 27.83 -5.25
C PRO A 415 1.05 27.52 -4.31
N GLU A 416 1.12 27.96 -3.05
CA GLU A 416 0.06 27.75 -2.05
C GLU A 416 -1.25 28.43 -2.43
N ASN A 417 -1.17 29.57 -3.12
CA ASN A 417 -2.33 30.31 -3.59
C ASN A 417 -2.82 29.84 -4.97
N CYS A 418 -1.96 29.09 -5.69
CA CYS A 418 -2.20 28.76 -7.09
C CYS A 418 -2.85 27.39 -7.24
N GLU A 419 -3.78 27.30 -8.16
CA GLU A 419 -4.43 26.05 -8.55
C GLU A 419 -4.50 25.92 -10.07
N ILE A 420 -4.41 24.69 -10.57
CA ILE A 420 -4.51 24.39 -11.99
C ILE A 420 -5.68 23.44 -12.25
N TYR A 421 -6.54 23.83 -13.21
CA TYR A 421 -7.61 22.98 -13.73
C TYR A 421 -7.13 22.24 -14.97
N ILE A 422 -7.19 20.93 -14.94
CA ILE A 422 -7.00 20.07 -16.11
C ILE A 422 -8.40 19.82 -16.68
N VAL A 423 -8.67 20.41 -17.85
CA VAL A 423 -10.02 20.46 -18.42
C VAL A 423 -10.11 19.61 -19.66
N GLU A 424 -11.19 18.85 -19.79
CA GLU A 424 -11.47 18.04 -20.97
C GLU A 424 -11.90 18.93 -22.17
N GLY A 425 -11.12 18.83 -23.24
CA GLY A 425 -11.43 19.49 -24.50
C GLY A 425 -11.15 21.00 -24.56
N ASP A 426 -11.04 21.49 -25.79
CA ASP A 426 -10.78 22.92 -26.04
C ASP A 426 -12.05 23.79 -25.80
N SER A 427 -13.26 23.23 -25.95
CA SER A 427 -14.53 23.93 -25.72
C SER A 427 -14.72 24.30 -24.25
N ALA A 428 -14.74 23.29 -23.37
CA ALA A 428 -14.81 23.52 -21.93
C ALA A 428 -13.60 24.31 -21.41
N GLY A 429 -12.41 24.08 -21.99
CA GLY A 429 -11.22 24.90 -21.73
C GLY A 429 -11.42 26.38 -22.07
N GLY A 430 -12.20 26.71 -23.11
CA GLY A 430 -12.56 28.09 -23.48
C GLY A 430 -13.46 28.76 -22.44
N SER A 431 -14.53 28.09 -22.02
CA SER A 431 -15.42 28.55 -20.95
C SER A 431 -14.67 28.73 -19.64
N ALA A 432 -13.85 27.74 -19.23
CA ALA A 432 -13.04 27.80 -18.02
C ALA A 432 -12.01 28.95 -18.03
N LYS A 433 -11.36 29.21 -19.18
CA LYS A 433 -10.44 30.37 -19.33
C LYS A 433 -11.13 31.71 -19.14
N THR A 434 -12.40 31.80 -19.52
CA THR A 434 -13.21 33.00 -19.34
C THR A 434 -13.70 33.14 -17.90
N ALA A 435 -14.13 32.03 -17.30
CA ALA A 435 -14.68 31.95 -15.95
C ALA A 435 -13.65 32.22 -14.84
N ARG A 436 -12.41 31.74 -14.99
CA ARG A 436 -11.39 31.65 -13.95
C ARG A 436 -11.00 32.98 -13.29
N SER A 437 -10.53 32.92 -12.05
CA SER A 437 -9.71 33.93 -11.44
C SER A 437 -8.32 33.94 -12.09
N ARG A 438 -7.98 35.00 -12.83
CA ARG A 438 -6.66 35.12 -13.48
C ARG A 438 -5.52 35.27 -12.48
N ALA A 439 -5.82 35.66 -11.27
CA ALA A 439 -4.81 35.81 -10.23
C ALA A 439 -4.25 34.47 -9.79
N THR A 440 -5.12 33.51 -9.48
CA THR A 440 -4.76 32.25 -8.77
C THR A 440 -5.08 30.96 -9.53
N GLN A 441 -5.90 31.02 -10.60
CA GLN A 441 -6.36 29.84 -11.32
C GLN A 441 -5.73 29.73 -12.71
N ALA A 442 -5.07 28.63 -12.98
CA ALA A 442 -4.54 28.25 -14.29
C ALA A 442 -5.43 27.21 -14.97
N ILE A 443 -5.51 27.24 -16.31
CA ILE A 443 -6.30 26.28 -17.10
C ILE A 443 -5.40 25.58 -18.11
N LEU A 444 -5.41 24.23 -18.06
CA LEU A 444 -4.73 23.38 -19.03
C LEU A 444 -5.76 22.49 -19.73
N PRO A 445 -6.19 22.81 -20.95
CA PRO A 445 -7.09 21.94 -21.70
C PRO A 445 -6.33 20.71 -22.24
N LEU A 446 -6.96 19.53 -22.16
CA LEU A 446 -6.48 18.29 -22.76
C LEU A 446 -7.28 17.98 -24.02
N ARG A 447 -6.60 17.55 -25.07
CA ARG A 447 -7.23 17.16 -26.33
C ARG A 447 -7.55 15.66 -26.31
N GLY A 448 -8.70 15.32 -25.71
CA GLY A 448 -9.18 13.95 -25.59
C GLY A 448 -8.46 13.10 -24.55
N LYS A 449 -8.62 11.78 -24.66
CA LYS A 449 -8.04 10.80 -23.73
C LYS A 449 -6.51 10.79 -23.82
N ILE A 450 -5.84 10.92 -22.67
CA ILE A 450 -4.39 10.76 -22.61
C ILE A 450 -3.99 9.29 -22.81
N LEU A 451 -2.72 9.07 -23.10
CA LEU A 451 -2.15 7.72 -23.20
C LEU A 451 -2.31 6.96 -21.88
N ASN A 452 -2.79 5.71 -21.96
CA ASN A 452 -2.76 4.83 -20.80
C ASN A 452 -1.33 4.42 -20.48
N VAL A 453 -0.79 4.98 -19.40
CA VAL A 453 0.61 4.79 -19.00
C VAL A 453 0.88 3.38 -18.46
N GLU A 454 -0.13 2.67 -17.99
CA GLU A 454 -0.02 1.27 -17.54
C GLU A 454 0.38 0.33 -18.70
N LYS A 455 -0.06 0.66 -19.92
CA LYS A 455 0.18 -0.12 -21.14
C LYS A 455 1.32 0.44 -22.01
N SER A 456 2.08 1.42 -21.52
CA SER A 456 2.99 2.18 -22.36
C SER A 456 4.37 2.31 -21.75
N ARG A 457 5.36 2.22 -22.60
CA ARG A 457 6.77 2.45 -22.22
C ARG A 457 7.04 3.95 -22.03
N LEU A 458 8.03 4.25 -21.20
CA LEU A 458 8.39 5.61 -20.81
C LEU A 458 8.72 6.51 -22.00
N ASP A 459 9.36 5.99 -23.06
CA ASP A 459 9.66 6.74 -24.28
C ASP A 459 8.38 7.23 -24.99
N LYS A 460 7.35 6.38 -25.09
CA LYS A 460 6.04 6.75 -25.64
C LYS A 460 5.28 7.73 -24.75
N ILE A 461 5.38 7.54 -23.43
CA ILE A 461 4.78 8.44 -22.45
C ILE A 461 5.34 9.84 -22.61
N LEU A 462 6.67 9.99 -22.66
CA LEU A 462 7.35 11.26 -22.86
C LEU A 462 7.19 11.85 -24.28
N ALA A 463 6.86 11.03 -25.28
CA ALA A 463 6.50 11.49 -26.61
C ALA A 463 5.07 12.07 -26.69
N ASN A 464 4.18 11.72 -25.75
CA ASN A 464 2.81 12.20 -25.72
C ASN A 464 2.75 13.71 -25.39
N ALA A 465 2.08 14.47 -26.25
CA ALA A 465 2.04 15.93 -26.14
C ALA A 465 1.28 16.42 -24.88
N GLU A 466 0.19 15.72 -24.51
CA GLU A 466 -0.63 16.07 -23.35
C GLU A 466 0.12 15.82 -22.03
N ILE A 467 0.80 14.68 -21.92
CA ILE A 467 1.64 14.34 -20.77
C ILE A 467 2.80 15.33 -20.64
N ARG A 468 3.48 15.66 -21.74
CA ARG A 468 4.55 16.68 -21.72
C ARG A 468 4.04 18.04 -21.27
N ALA A 469 2.85 18.42 -21.72
CA ALA A 469 2.24 19.69 -21.30
C ALA A 469 2.00 19.74 -19.79
N MET A 470 1.51 18.64 -19.19
CA MET A 470 1.32 18.53 -17.74
C MET A 470 2.65 18.59 -16.98
N ILE A 471 3.65 17.81 -17.39
CA ILE A 471 4.98 17.81 -16.76
C ILE A 471 5.58 19.23 -16.77
N THR A 472 5.49 19.93 -17.90
CA THR A 472 6.01 21.29 -18.04
C THR A 472 5.19 22.29 -17.21
N ALA A 473 3.85 22.16 -17.17
CA ALA A 473 2.99 23.04 -16.39
C ALA A 473 3.25 22.92 -14.89
N PHE A 474 3.41 21.70 -14.38
CA PHE A 474 3.67 21.47 -12.95
C PHE A 474 5.08 21.85 -12.53
N GLY A 475 6.07 21.63 -13.39
CA GLY A 475 7.47 21.97 -13.14
C GLY A 475 8.24 20.96 -12.31
N THR A 476 7.61 19.89 -11.83
CA THR A 476 8.17 18.91 -10.88
C THR A 476 9.07 17.85 -11.50
N GLY A 477 9.02 17.63 -12.82
CA GLY A 477 9.58 16.42 -13.43
C GLY A 477 8.69 15.19 -13.19
N ILE A 478 9.22 13.97 -13.43
CA ILE A 478 8.53 12.69 -13.20
C ILE A 478 9.51 11.61 -12.72
N SER A 479 9.01 10.57 -12.08
CA SER A 479 9.79 9.41 -11.59
C SER A 479 11.00 9.85 -10.75
N GLU A 480 12.22 9.43 -11.11
CA GLU A 480 13.45 9.78 -10.38
C GLU A 480 13.79 11.28 -10.41
N ASP A 481 13.37 12.01 -11.45
CA ASP A 481 13.59 13.46 -11.55
C ASP A 481 12.47 14.27 -10.84
N PHE A 482 11.51 13.59 -10.20
CA PHE A 482 10.40 14.26 -9.53
C PHE A 482 10.87 15.03 -8.30
N ASP A 483 10.54 16.31 -8.26
CA ASP A 483 10.90 17.21 -7.17
C ASP A 483 9.66 18.04 -6.78
N ILE A 484 9.03 17.65 -5.68
CA ILE A 484 7.80 18.29 -5.19
C ILE A 484 8.01 19.77 -4.83
N SER A 485 9.23 20.17 -4.43
CA SER A 485 9.54 21.55 -4.08
C SER A 485 9.41 22.53 -5.25
N LYS A 486 9.39 22.00 -6.48
CA LYS A 486 9.22 22.77 -7.72
C LYS A 486 7.78 22.84 -8.20
N LEU A 487 6.84 22.26 -7.44
CA LEU A 487 5.42 22.28 -7.80
C LEU A 487 4.90 23.72 -7.84
N ARG A 488 4.31 24.08 -8.96
CA ARG A 488 3.80 25.45 -9.21
C ARG A 488 2.38 25.69 -8.71
N TYR A 489 1.62 24.64 -8.40
CA TYR A 489 0.22 24.71 -7.99
C TYR A 489 -0.05 23.71 -6.88
N HIS A 490 -0.43 24.17 -5.69
CA HIS A 490 -0.76 23.29 -4.56
C HIS A 490 -2.18 22.71 -4.63
N LYS A 491 -2.93 22.98 -5.72
CA LYS A 491 -4.15 22.24 -6.07
C LYS A 491 -4.13 21.91 -7.56
N ILE A 492 -4.19 20.64 -7.87
CA ILE A 492 -4.33 20.10 -9.22
C ILE A 492 -5.74 19.54 -9.31
N ILE A 493 -6.60 20.20 -10.06
CA ILE A 493 -8.03 19.91 -10.10
C ILE A 493 -8.35 19.30 -11.46
N ILE A 494 -8.79 18.05 -11.46
CA ILE A 494 -9.28 17.35 -12.64
C ILE A 494 -10.74 17.77 -12.83
N MET A 495 -11.06 18.36 -13.97
CA MET A 495 -12.39 18.82 -14.33
C MET A 495 -12.79 18.25 -15.68
N THR A 496 -13.51 17.15 -15.65
CA THR A 496 -14.01 16.39 -16.81
C THR A 496 -15.53 16.41 -16.86
N ASP A 497 -16.08 16.06 -18.01
CA ASP A 497 -17.52 15.90 -18.18
C ASP A 497 -18.07 14.81 -17.23
N ALA A 498 -19.33 14.94 -16.84
CA ALA A 498 -20.00 14.01 -15.94
C ALA A 498 -20.54 12.76 -16.68
N ASP A 499 -19.78 12.25 -17.64
CA ASP A 499 -20.11 11.08 -18.44
C ASP A 499 -19.03 9.97 -18.33
N VAL A 500 -19.24 8.86 -19.02
CA VAL A 500 -18.33 7.70 -19.00
C VAL A 500 -16.94 8.05 -19.58
N ASP A 501 -16.87 8.97 -20.54
CA ASP A 501 -15.61 9.40 -21.14
C ASP A 501 -14.80 10.28 -20.18
N GLY A 502 -15.47 11.22 -19.50
CA GLY A 502 -14.85 12.05 -18.45
C GLY A 502 -14.37 11.22 -17.26
N ALA A 503 -15.15 10.22 -16.82
CA ALA A 503 -14.71 9.27 -15.80
C ALA A 503 -13.46 8.48 -16.23
N HIS A 504 -13.40 8.06 -17.50
CA HIS A 504 -12.22 7.38 -18.05
C HIS A 504 -11.00 8.32 -18.12
N ILE A 505 -11.16 9.57 -18.52
CA ILE A 505 -10.05 10.56 -18.54
C ILE A 505 -9.52 10.79 -17.13
N SER A 506 -10.41 10.95 -16.15
CA SER A 506 -10.03 11.08 -14.74
C SER A 506 -9.22 9.87 -14.26
N THR A 507 -9.64 8.66 -14.61
CA THR A 507 -8.92 7.42 -14.27
C THR A 507 -7.54 7.35 -14.93
N LEU A 508 -7.41 7.75 -16.20
CA LEU A 508 -6.12 7.81 -16.90
C LEU A 508 -5.17 8.82 -16.24
N LEU A 509 -5.68 9.99 -15.83
CA LEU A 509 -4.90 11.00 -15.12
C LEU A 509 -4.45 10.51 -13.74
N LEU A 510 -5.33 9.88 -12.98
CA LEU A 510 -4.98 9.29 -11.68
C LEU A 510 -3.95 8.17 -11.84
N THR A 511 -4.05 7.34 -12.88
CA THR A 511 -3.03 6.32 -13.20
C THR A 511 -1.68 6.97 -13.48
N PHE A 512 -1.65 8.05 -14.26
CA PHE A 512 -0.42 8.79 -14.54
C PHE A 512 0.18 9.40 -13.27
N PHE A 513 -0.61 10.04 -12.41
CA PHE A 513 -0.12 10.61 -11.16
C PHE A 513 0.37 9.54 -10.21
N TYR A 514 -0.36 8.45 -10.05
CA TYR A 514 0.04 7.34 -9.18
C TYR A 514 1.37 6.71 -9.61
N ARG A 515 1.55 6.46 -10.93
CA ARG A 515 2.76 5.79 -11.43
C ARG A 515 3.99 6.68 -11.53
N PHE A 516 3.82 7.98 -11.82
CA PHE A 516 4.94 8.87 -12.17
C PHE A 516 5.11 10.08 -11.26
N MET A 517 4.11 10.40 -10.44
CA MET A 517 4.08 11.56 -9.53
C MET A 517 3.34 11.23 -8.21
N PRO A 518 3.62 10.10 -7.53
CA PRO A 518 2.83 9.62 -6.37
C PRO A 518 2.77 10.64 -5.23
N GLU A 519 3.82 11.44 -5.04
CA GLU A 519 3.86 12.47 -4.00
C GLU A 519 2.77 13.54 -4.16
N LEU A 520 2.26 13.79 -5.38
CA LEU A 520 1.13 14.70 -5.57
C LEU A 520 -0.13 14.21 -4.86
N ILE A 521 -0.35 12.88 -4.85
CA ILE A 521 -1.48 12.25 -4.16
C ILE A 521 -1.18 12.14 -2.67
N LYS A 522 0.00 11.63 -2.29
CA LYS A 522 0.40 11.45 -0.88
C LYS A 522 0.33 12.74 -0.07
N GLN A 523 0.73 13.87 -0.66
CA GLN A 523 0.65 15.18 -0.02
C GLN A 523 -0.70 15.89 -0.22
N GLY A 524 -1.63 15.26 -0.94
CA GLY A 524 -3.02 15.71 -1.05
C GLY A 524 -3.21 16.94 -1.93
N TYR A 525 -2.44 17.06 -3.01
CA TYR A 525 -2.58 18.15 -3.98
C TYR A 525 -3.55 17.86 -5.13
N VAL A 526 -4.09 16.64 -5.24
CA VAL A 526 -4.96 16.23 -6.35
C VAL A 526 -6.43 16.24 -5.92
N TYR A 527 -7.27 16.83 -6.76
CA TYR A 527 -8.71 16.98 -6.53
C TYR A 527 -9.51 16.67 -7.81
N LEU A 528 -10.76 16.24 -7.62
CA LEU A 528 -11.76 16.09 -8.68
C LEU A 528 -12.82 17.18 -8.48
N ALA A 529 -13.06 17.98 -9.51
CA ALA A 529 -14.16 18.92 -9.50
C ALA A 529 -15.49 18.20 -9.65
N GLN A 530 -16.51 18.69 -8.94
CA GLN A 530 -17.88 18.19 -9.03
C GLN A 530 -18.76 19.26 -9.65
N PRO A 531 -18.95 19.28 -10.99
CA PRO A 531 -19.94 20.15 -11.60
C PRO A 531 -21.35 19.67 -11.29
N PRO A 532 -22.36 20.55 -11.29
CA PRO A 532 -23.75 20.14 -11.11
C PRO A 532 -24.24 19.29 -12.29
N LEU A 533 -25.09 18.30 -11.99
CA LEU A 533 -25.74 17.46 -13.00
C LEU A 533 -27.00 18.13 -13.57
N TYR A 534 -27.67 18.96 -12.76
CA TYR A 534 -28.93 19.58 -13.13
C TYR A 534 -28.94 21.07 -12.83
N LYS A 535 -29.56 21.83 -13.73
CA LYS A 535 -30.00 23.21 -13.55
C LYS A 535 -31.52 23.23 -13.50
N ILE A 536 -32.09 23.86 -12.49
CA ILE A 536 -33.53 24.02 -12.33
C ILE A 536 -33.83 25.52 -12.34
N GLU A 537 -34.65 25.97 -13.29
CA GLU A 537 -35.11 27.36 -13.35
C GLU A 537 -36.59 27.42 -12.92
N LYS A 538 -36.86 28.20 -11.89
CA LYS A 538 -38.24 28.52 -11.47
C LYS A 538 -38.41 30.03 -11.30
N ALA A 539 -39.22 30.63 -12.15
CA ALA A 539 -39.41 32.08 -12.23
C ALA A 539 -38.07 32.80 -12.51
N LYS A 540 -37.54 33.51 -11.53
CA LYS A 540 -36.23 34.22 -11.60
C LYS A 540 -35.12 33.51 -10.83
N ASN A 541 -35.42 32.40 -10.18
CA ASN A 541 -34.46 31.71 -9.36
C ASN A 541 -33.86 30.51 -10.13
N ILE A 542 -32.56 30.34 -9.98
CA ILE A 542 -31.80 29.21 -10.54
C ILE A 542 -31.30 28.37 -9.37
N TYR A 543 -31.50 27.05 -9.45
CA TYR A 543 -31.01 26.08 -8.50
C TYR A 543 -30.14 25.08 -9.25
N TYR A 544 -29.14 24.54 -8.56
CA TYR A 544 -28.26 23.50 -9.09
C TYR A 544 -28.37 22.25 -8.22
N ALA A 545 -28.38 21.07 -8.82
CA ALA A 545 -28.37 19.79 -8.12
C ALA A 545 -27.20 18.94 -8.63
N TYR A 546 -26.52 18.30 -7.69
CA TYR A 546 -25.32 17.49 -7.92
C TYR A 546 -25.62 15.99 -7.89
N SER A 547 -26.87 15.62 -7.58
CA SER A 547 -27.39 14.25 -7.61
C SER A 547 -28.87 14.21 -7.92
N ASP A 548 -29.40 13.02 -8.27
CA ASP A 548 -30.84 12.81 -8.46
C ASP A 548 -31.63 13.00 -7.15
N GLU A 549 -31.01 12.66 -6.02
CA GLU A 549 -31.61 12.86 -4.70
C GLU A 549 -31.74 14.34 -4.39
N GLU A 550 -30.70 15.12 -4.64
CA GLU A 550 -30.72 16.57 -4.43
C GLU A 550 -31.70 17.28 -5.38
N LEU A 551 -31.79 16.83 -6.65
CA LEU A 551 -32.82 17.28 -7.58
C LEU A 551 -34.22 17.06 -7.00
N ASN A 552 -34.49 15.86 -6.49
CA ASN A 552 -35.78 15.52 -5.90
C ASN A 552 -36.09 16.36 -4.64
N ASN A 553 -35.09 16.62 -3.81
CA ASN A 553 -35.23 17.46 -2.61
C ASN A 553 -35.57 18.92 -3.00
N ILE A 554 -34.83 19.50 -3.94
CA ILE A 554 -35.09 20.84 -4.47
C ILE A 554 -36.50 20.91 -5.06
N LEU A 555 -36.89 19.96 -5.91
CA LEU A 555 -38.24 19.92 -6.50
C LEU A 555 -39.36 19.77 -5.46
N THR A 556 -39.08 19.11 -4.34
CA THR A 556 -40.05 18.99 -3.24
C THR A 556 -40.18 20.31 -2.50
N GLU A 557 -39.08 21.03 -2.29
CA GLU A 557 -39.07 22.32 -1.61
C GLU A 557 -39.72 23.43 -2.44
N ILE A 558 -39.36 23.54 -3.72
CA ILE A 558 -39.88 24.58 -4.61
C ILE A 558 -41.26 24.25 -5.22
N GLY A 559 -41.74 23.00 -5.08
CA GLY A 559 -42.98 22.48 -5.67
C GLY A 559 -42.77 21.89 -7.09
N ARG A 560 -43.37 20.72 -7.33
CA ARG A 560 -43.34 19.99 -8.62
C ARG A 560 -44.44 20.49 -9.57
N ASP A 561 -44.39 21.75 -9.93
CA ASP A 561 -45.34 22.32 -10.91
C ASP A 561 -44.74 22.37 -12.31
N GLY A 562 -45.60 22.51 -13.33
CA GLY A 562 -45.19 22.52 -14.76
C GLY A 562 -44.35 23.74 -15.18
N ASN A 563 -44.03 24.66 -14.24
CA ASN A 563 -43.26 25.88 -14.51
C ASN A 563 -41.76 25.69 -14.24
N ASN A 564 -41.35 24.52 -13.71
CA ASN A 564 -39.94 24.21 -13.51
C ASN A 564 -39.30 23.80 -14.84
N LYS A 565 -38.28 24.55 -15.29
CA LYS A 565 -37.42 24.14 -16.41
C LYS A 565 -36.22 23.43 -15.84
N ILE A 566 -36.13 22.12 -16.14
CA ILE A 566 -35.00 21.28 -15.71
C ILE A 566 -34.12 21.01 -16.93
N GLN A 567 -32.85 21.37 -16.82
CA GLN A 567 -31.81 21.04 -17.80
C GLN A 567 -30.83 20.07 -17.14
N ARG A 568 -30.60 18.90 -17.76
CA ARG A 568 -29.50 18.00 -17.38
C ARG A 568 -28.29 18.38 -18.21
N TYR A 569 -27.17 18.67 -17.54
CA TYR A 569 -25.89 18.90 -18.19
C TYR A 569 -25.27 17.57 -18.60
N LYS A 570 -24.87 17.45 -19.86
CA LYS A 570 -24.14 16.30 -20.40
C LYS A 570 -22.63 16.52 -20.39
N GLY A 571 -22.20 17.78 -20.41
CA GLY A 571 -20.81 18.14 -20.38
C GLY A 571 -20.58 19.60 -19.99
N LEU A 572 -19.37 19.92 -19.58
CA LEU A 572 -18.91 21.26 -19.17
C LEU A 572 -19.03 22.30 -20.28
N GLY A 573 -18.99 21.85 -21.54
CA GLY A 573 -19.15 22.70 -22.71
C GLY A 573 -20.55 23.29 -22.89
N GLU A 574 -21.58 22.77 -22.17
CA GLU A 574 -22.93 23.29 -22.14
C GLU A 574 -23.12 24.43 -21.12
N MET A 575 -22.13 24.63 -20.25
CA MET A 575 -22.14 25.70 -19.25
C MET A 575 -21.49 26.96 -19.82
N ASP A 576 -22.13 28.12 -19.63
CA ASP A 576 -21.47 29.37 -19.85
C ASP A 576 -20.44 29.68 -18.74
N ALA A 577 -19.64 30.72 -18.94
CA ALA A 577 -18.54 31.04 -18.03
C ALA A 577 -19.03 31.47 -16.63
N GLU A 578 -20.20 32.13 -16.53
CA GLU A 578 -20.77 32.55 -15.24
C GLU A 578 -21.31 31.34 -14.46
N GLN A 579 -22.01 30.44 -15.12
CA GLN A 579 -22.48 29.19 -14.52
C GLN A 579 -21.31 28.32 -14.03
N LEU A 580 -20.26 28.19 -14.85
CA LEU A 580 -19.08 27.40 -14.49
C LEU A 580 -18.32 28.00 -13.31
N TRP A 581 -18.24 29.34 -13.25
CA TRP A 581 -17.68 30.05 -12.10
C TRP A 581 -18.51 29.74 -10.84
N ASP A 582 -19.80 30.08 -10.88
CA ASP A 582 -20.69 30.02 -9.70
C ASP A 582 -20.85 28.62 -9.10
N THR A 583 -20.67 27.57 -9.89
CA THR A 583 -20.94 26.19 -9.45
C THR A 583 -19.68 25.35 -9.23
N THR A 584 -18.61 25.62 -10.00
CA THR A 584 -17.48 24.67 -10.10
C THR A 584 -16.11 25.31 -9.86
N MET A 585 -15.97 26.63 -10.11
CA MET A 585 -14.65 27.28 -10.02
C MET A 585 -14.51 28.29 -8.88
N ASP A 586 -15.61 28.86 -8.38
CA ASP A 586 -15.58 29.78 -7.23
C ASP A 586 -15.11 29.04 -5.97
N PRO A 587 -13.97 29.43 -5.37
CA PRO A 587 -13.44 28.75 -4.17
C PRO A 587 -14.41 28.69 -2.98
N GLU A 588 -15.36 29.62 -2.90
CA GLU A 588 -16.33 29.68 -1.79
C GLU A 588 -17.56 28.78 -2.00
N LYS A 589 -17.87 28.40 -3.26
CA LYS A 589 -19.11 27.68 -3.60
C LYS A 589 -18.89 26.29 -4.14
N ARG A 590 -17.75 26.06 -4.79
CA ARG A 590 -17.44 24.79 -5.49
C ARG A 590 -17.34 23.60 -4.55
N VAL A 591 -17.65 22.43 -5.07
CA VAL A 591 -17.41 21.13 -4.42
C VAL A 591 -16.22 20.45 -5.06
N LEU A 592 -15.21 20.11 -4.25
CA LEU A 592 -14.02 19.36 -4.68
C LEU A 592 -13.91 18.07 -3.87
N LEU A 593 -13.73 16.96 -4.55
CA LEU A 593 -13.34 15.70 -3.93
C LEU A 593 -11.83 15.60 -3.88
N LYS A 594 -11.27 15.52 -2.68
CA LYS A 594 -9.83 15.32 -2.50
C LYS A 594 -9.48 13.86 -2.78
N VAL A 595 -8.47 13.63 -3.61
CA VAL A 595 -7.90 12.30 -3.79
C VAL A 595 -7.01 12.00 -2.58
N VAL A 596 -7.35 10.95 -1.83
CA VAL A 596 -6.69 10.61 -0.58
C VAL A 596 -5.85 9.36 -0.78
N TYR A 597 -4.62 9.42 -0.31
CA TYR A 597 -3.79 8.25 -0.09
C TYR A 597 -3.93 7.87 1.38
N ASP A 598 -4.83 6.93 1.67
CA ASP A 598 -5.17 6.54 3.03
C ASP A 598 -4.79 5.07 3.28
N PRO A 599 -3.58 4.80 3.77
CA PRO A 599 -3.13 3.45 4.05
C PRO A 599 -3.79 2.94 5.33
N LYS A 600 -4.86 2.17 5.18
CA LYS A 600 -5.47 1.37 6.29
C LYS A 600 -4.61 0.17 6.69
N TYR A 601 -3.59 -0.13 5.92
CA TYR A 601 -2.71 -1.28 6.07
C TYR A 601 -1.55 -0.99 7.02
N GLU A 602 -0.97 -2.03 7.60
CA GLU A 602 0.14 -1.94 8.55
C GLU A 602 1.33 -1.15 8.02
N ASN A 603 1.62 -1.33 6.74
CA ASN A 603 2.70 -0.61 6.09
C ASN A 603 2.28 -0.10 4.71
N GLU A 604 2.98 0.92 4.25
CA GLU A 604 2.74 1.55 2.95
C GLU A 604 2.88 0.54 1.79
N GLN A 605 3.82 -0.42 1.89
CA GLN A 605 4.04 -1.42 0.86
C GLN A 605 2.85 -2.36 0.67
N ASP A 606 2.13 -2.73 1.73
CA ASP A 606 0.93 -3.56 1.61
C ASP A 606 -0.22 -2.80 0.95
N TYR A 607 -0.35 -1.51 1.25
CA TYR A 607 -1.29 -0.65 0.56
C TYR A 607 -0.91 -0.47 -0.92
N GLU A 608 0.37 -0.27 -1.22
CA GLU A 608 0.88 -0.19 -2.59
C GLU A 608 0.61 -1.48 -3.37
N LYS A 609 0.75 -2.68 -2.76
CA LYS A 609 0.35 -3.95 -3.41
C LYS A 609 -1.12 -3.97 -3.81
N VAL A 610 -2.00 -3.44 -2.95
CA VAL A 610 -3.44 -3.35 -3.26
C VAL A 610 -3.68 -2.38 -4.40
N LEU A 611 -3.05 -1.21 -4.35
CA LEU A 611 -3.16 -0.21 -5.40
C LEU A 611 -2.61 -0.74 -6.73
N ASP A 612 -1.42 -1.34 -6.72
CA ASP A 612 -0.80 -1.95 -7.90
C ASP A 612 -1.72 -3.00 -8.53
N ASN A 613 -2.25 -3.91 -7.72
CA ASN A 613 -3.18 -4.93 -8.21
C ASN A 613 -4.48 -4.31 -8.75
N THR A 614 -4.94 -3.20 -8.16
CA THR A 614 -6.13 -2.48 -8.63
C THR A 614 -5.87 -1.81 -9.98
N PHE A 615 -4.73 -1.12 -10.12
CA PHE A 615 -4.35 -0.49 -11.40
C PHE A 615 -4.05 -1.54 -12.48
N ASP A 616 -3.36 -2.63 -12.17
CA ASP A 616 -3.13 -3.76 -13.09
C ASP A 616 -4.47 -4.36 -13.57
N THR A 617 -5.44 -4.52 -12.66
CA THR A 617 -6.77 -5.07 -12.98
C THR A 617 -7.56 -4.12 -13.86
N LEU A 618 -7.64 -2.84 -13.51
CA LEU A 618 -8.51 -1.87 -14.17
C LEU A 618 -7.89 -1.29 -15.44
N MET A 619 -6.57 -1.05 -15.45
CA MET A 619 -5.86 -0.31 -16.50
C MET A 619 -4.85 -1.17 -17.29
N GLY A 620 -4.53 -2.38 -16.83
CA GLY A 620 -3.62 -3.32 -17.48
C GLY A 620 -4.14 -3.90 -18.80
N ASP A 621 -3.32 -4.69 -19.48
CA ASP A 621 -3.61 -5.22 -20.81
C ASP A 621 -4.69 -6.31 -20.82
N LYS A 622 -4.77 -7.13 -19.75
CA LYS A 622 -5.72 -8.23 -19.65
C LYS A 622 -7.15 -7.73 -19.45
N VAL A 623 -8.06 -8.23 -20.26
CA VAL A 623 -9.50 -7.87 -20.23
C VAL A 623 -10.24 -8.68 -19.15
N GLU A 624 -9.91 -9.96 -19.00
CA GLU A 624 -10.64 -10.89 -18.13
C GLU A 624 -10.66 -10.46 -16.64
N PRO A 625 -9.53 -10.08 -16.01
CA PRO A 625 -9.55 -9.60 -14.62
C PRO A 625 -10.44 -8.36 -14.42
N ARG A 626 -10.49 -7.49 -15.42
CA ARG A 626 -11.34 -6.29 -15.39
C ARG A 626 -12.82 -6.68 -15.49
N ARG A 627 -13.14 -7.64 -16.35
CA ARG A 627 -14.49 -8.17 -16.50
C ARG A 627 -14.97 -8.82 -15.19
N GLU A 628 -14.16 -9.70 -14.60
CA GLU A 628 -14.46 -10.33 -13.30
C GLU A 628 -14.67 -9.29 -12.20
N PHE A 629 -13.84 -8.24 -12.17
CA PHE A 629 -13.98 -7.13 -11.23
C PHE A 629 -15.31 -6.42 -11.41
N ILE A 630 -15.70 -6.11 -12.66
CA ILE A 630 -16.97 -5.44 -12.98
C ILE A 630 -18.15 -6.34 -12.57
N GLU A 631 -18.13 -7.61 -12.90
CA GLU A 631 -19.20 -8.57 -12.57
C GLU A 631 -19.36 -8.71 -11.04
N ALA A 632 -18.25 -8.81 -10.30
CA ALA A 632 -18.25 -8.93 -8.83
C ALA A 632 -18.80 -7.68 -8.13
N ASN A 633 -18.57 -6.49 -8.71
CA ASN A 633 -18.93 -5.20 -8.11
C ASN A 633 -20.18 -4.56 -8.71
N ALA A 634 -20.80 -5.13 -9.75
CA ALA A 634 -21.95 -4.58 -10.46
C ALA A 634 -23.12 -4.23 -9.51
N LYS A 635 -23.35 -5.03 -8.47
CA LYS A 635 -24.41 -4.83 -7.48
C LYS A 635 -24.24 -3.57 -6.61
N PHE A 636 -23.05 -3.00 -6.56
CA PHE A 636 -22.75 -1.80 -5.77
C PHE A 636 -22.84 -0.51 -6.59
N VAL A 637 -22.98 -0.62 -7.90
CA VAL A 637 -23.11 0.55 -8.79
C VAL A 637 -24.46 1.22 -8.54
N ARG A 638 -24.42 2.50 -8.16
CA ARG A 638 -25.62 3.30 -7.85
C ARG A 638 -26.03 4.23 -8.98
N ASN A 639 -25.06 4.66 -9.80
CA ASN A 639 -25.28 5.61 -10.89
C ASN A 639 -24.90 4.94 -12.21
N LEU A 640 -25.88 4.35 -12.88
CA LEU A 640 -25.73 3.89 -14.26
C LEU A 640 -26.24 5.02 -15.17
N ASP A 641 -25.39 5.48 -16.08
CA ASP A 641 -25.80 6.38 -17.16
C ASP A 641 -26.47 5.51 -18.23
N ILE A 642 -27.81 5.33 -18.10
CA ILE A 642 -28.64 4.53 -19.00
C ILE A 642 -29.40 5.48 -19.92
#